data_4a245f9d346fdaf62577addbb7839afa
#
_entry.id   4a245f9d346fdaf62577addbb7839afa
#
_cell.length_a   1.000
_cell.length_b   1.000
_cell.length_c   1.000
_cell.angle_alpha   90.00
_cell.angle_beta   90.00
_cell.angle_gamma   90.00
#
_symmetry.space_group_name_H-M   'P 1'
#
loop_
_entity.id
_entity.type
_entity.pdbx_description
1 polymer ?
#
loop_
_entity_poly.entity_id
_entity_poly.type
_entity_poly.pdbx_seq_one_letter_code
_entity_poly.pdbx_strand_id
1 'polypeptide(L)'
;DAKTDERLPAVNVVLTRLADTTQVVGTSTNARGFFSLNVPAMGAYRIQFTFVGYASKQLAIDVPAAGFNLGFVAMEEGTVALDEVVVEDVQQRVTVKGDTTEYNAGAFKTNPDASAEDLVGKMPGVQVQDGQVQVQGENVRRVLVDGREFFGEDPTAALRNLPAEVIERIQVYDRLSDQAQFSGFNDGNTERTINIITRTGTENGQFGKVYGGYGPDTRYIAGGNMNIFDGDRRISIIGLSNNVNQQNFSNEDILGVIGNTGRNNFGGFGGPGGQGGFGGPGGGGNRGGGGGGGGNRGGGGGGSFGGPGGGFGGPDAGSFLVGNQGGINATNAFGLNFSDTWGEKVRFTGSYFFNRSDNESNVLLDREYFLTADATQLYNESSVTESDNMNHRVNVRLAYDIDETNAIIFTPRFSFQSNDASNSLQGANSLAGVALSTTTNDYVSENRGLSSNSNLLFRHRFPKAGRTASVNFGLGLNDRNGNAEQLATNEYFDVIDSLIVVDQRSRNTEAGTTLSANVEYTEPIGGRGQLQVNYSPSVTNSDADRTTNTRDSDTGLYTVIDPALSTVFDSRSVRQRGGLRYMIRGEKAMFSTGIDVQNVDLSGNQTFPTTYGVERTFQDVLPQAMFNYQFSRTDNLRIFYRTNTNTPSISQLQSVIDNTNPLRITSGNPELRQSYSHFVMARFNKTVPASGRVFMMFASMNQSQNNIGTESILALRDTTIAPGVVLAQGSQYSRPVNLDGFWSARSFMTAGLPTGVLKSNVNVNAGYSLTHSPGLLNGIRNVSDTHTITSGAVIGSNISEKVDFTFTYALNYNISRNTVYTDLDANYLYHRTGARINLLFGKSWVFNTDLNAIQYSGLGEAYDQDNLVWNAGFGYKFLKGNGGEVRLMVADILDQNNSVVRTVNEFYVEDNRSNVLGRYVLLNFTYRLRNFGAQAPAVPPRG
;
A
#
# COMPACT_ATOMS: atom_id res chain seq x y z
N ASP A 1 43.00 -54.18 -3.82
CA ASP A 1 42.20 -54.50 -2.66
C ASP A 1 43.03 -55.23 -1.62
N ALA A 2 43.01 -54.82 -0.36
CA ALA A 2 43.81 -55.40 0.74
C ALA A 2 43.37 -56.81 1.17
N LYS A 3 42.15 -57.24 0.82
CA LYS A 3 41.61 -58.54 1.21
C LYS A 3 41.69 -59.58 0.09
N THR A 4 41.43 -59.10 -1.14
CA THR A 4 41.26 -60.01 -2.29
C THR A 4 42.48 -60.02 -3.21
N ASP A 5 43.49 -59.15 -3.01
CA ASP A 5 44.59 -58.88 -3.90
C ASP A 5 44.16 -58.49 -5.33
N GLU A 6 42.90 -58.14 -5.50
CA GLU A 6 42.35 -57.72 -6.79
C GLU A 6 42.89 -56.35 -7.17
N ARG A 7 43.25 -56.14 -8.41
CA ARG A 7 43.75 -54.86 -8.91
C ARG A 7 42.60 -53.91 -9.15
N LEU A 8 42.67 -52.71 -8.55
CA LEU A 8 41.63 -51.71 -8.63
C LEU A 8 41.86 -50.72 -9.80
N PRO A 9 41.03 -50.77 -10.87
CA PRO A 9 41.07 -49.77 -11.92
C PRO A 9 40.39 -48.48 -11.50
N ALA A 10 40.72 -47.35 -12.12
CA ALA A 10 40.11 -46.03 -11.89
C ALA A 10 40.23 -45.47 -10.44
N VAL A 11 41.24 -45.96 -9.65
CA VAL A 11 41.60 -45.31 -8.38
C VAL A 11 42.18 -43.94 -8.68
N ASN A 12 41.62 -42.87 -8.10
CA ASN A 12 42.21 -41.55 -8.19
C ASN A 12 43.47 -41.44 -7.34
N VAL A 13 44.53 -40.99 -7.93
CA VAL A 13 45.87 -40.82 -7.29
C VAL A 13 46.25 -39.36 -7.39
N VAL A 14 46.37 -38.68 -6.27
CA VAL A 14 46.70 -37.25 -6.16
C VAL A 14 48.01 -37.08 -5.39
N LEU A 15 48.96 -36.41 -5.96
CA LEU A 15 50.24 -36.09 -5.40
C LEU A 15 50.36 -34.60 -5.09
N THR A 16 50.57 -34.25 -3.82
CA THR A 16 50.71 -32.86 -3.36
C THR A 16 52.07 -32.63 -2.77
N ARG A 17 52.80 -31.60 -3.16
CA ARG A 17 54.10 -31.24 -2.65
C ARG A 17 53.99 -30.68 -1.24
N LEU A 18 54.73 -31.20 -0.27
CA LEU A 18 54.65 -30.73 1.12
C LEU A 18 55.21 -29.31 1.33
N ALA A 19 56.19 -28.89 0.49
CA ALA A 19 56.76 -27.54 0.55
C ALA A 19 55.87 -26.47 -0.11
N ASP A 20 54.95 -26.87 -1.00
CA ASP A 20 54.02 -25.97 -1.69
C ASP A 20 52.75 -26.76 -2.07
N THR A 21 51.75 -26.62 -1.23
CA THR A 21 50.47 -27.35 -1.38
C THR A 21 49.61 -26.91 -2.57
N THR A 22 49.99 -25.87 -3.28
CA THR A 22 49.35 -25.44 -4.54
C THR A 22 49.81 -26.31 -5.73
N GLN A 23 50.93 -26.99 -5.62
CA GLN A 23 51.43 -27.90 -6.65
C GLN A 23 50.84 -29.30 -6.45
N VAL A 24 49.81 -29.57 -7.24
CA VAL A 24 49.05 -30.83 -7.22
C VAL A 24 49.13 -31.49 -8.59
N VAL A 25 49.50 -32.77 -8.61
CA VAL A 25 49.52 -33.58 -9.84
C VAL A 25 48.65 -34.81 -9.60
N GLY A 26 47.74 -35.14 -10.53
CA GLY A 26 46.84 -36.27 -10.38
C GLY A 26 46.80 -37.19 -11.58
N THR A 27 46.47 -38.46 -11.36
CA THR A 27 46.21 -39.49 -12.35
C THR A 27 45.22 -40.48 -11.81
N SER A 28 44.79 -41.45 -12.65
CA SER A 28 44.01 -42.60 -12.18
C SER A 28 44.66 -43.92 -12.60
N THR A 29 44.40 -45.00 -11.88
CA THR A 29 44.87 -46.34 -12.27
C THR A 29 44.18 -46.82 -13.54
N ASN A 30 44.94 -47.48 -14.43
CA ASN A 30 44.41 -48.09 -15.66
C ASN A 30 43.64 -49.40 -15.36
N ALA A 31 43.11 -50.07 -16.42
CA ALA A 31 42.36 -51.30 -16.31
C ALA A 31 43.13 -52.47 -15.62
N ARG A 32 44.46 -52.35 -15.49
CA ARG A 32 45.33 -53.33 -14.79
C ARG A 32 45.78 -52.84 -13.40
N GLY A 33 45.23 -51.74 -12.88
CA GLY A 33 45.54 -51.16 -11.59
C GLY A 33 46.89 -50.42 -11.52
N PHE A 34 47.57 -50.13 -12.65
CA PHE A 34 48.81 -49.34 -12.70
C PHE A 34 48.55 -47.87 -12.89
N PHE A 35 49.41 -47.06 -12.24
CA PHE A 35 49.43 -45.63 -12.42
C PHE A 35 50.86 -45.12 -12.67
N SER A 36 50.98 -43.96 -13.30
CA SER A 36 52.24 -43.27 -13.47
C SER A 36 51.98 -41.76 -13.34
N LEU A 37 52.86 -41.05 -12.61
CA LEU A 37 52.78 -39.62 -12.40
C LEU A 37 54.13 -38.96 -12.78
N ASN A 38 54.07 -37.90 -13.59
CA ASN A 38 55.26 -37.06 -13.81
C ASN A 38 55.33 -35.99 -12.72
N VAL A 39 56.39 -36.07 -11.92
CA VAL A 39 56.58 -35.17 -10.78
C VAL A 39 57.44 -33.96 -11.20
N PRO A 40 56.98 -32.71 -10.99
CA PRO A 40 57.67 -31.51 -11.51
C PRO A 40 59.04 -31.23 -10.90
N ALA A 41 59.30 -31.67 -9.66
CA ALA A 41 60.58 -31.46 -8.93
C ALA A 41 60.80 -32.57 -7.89
N MET A 42 62.08 -32.79 -7.49
CA MET A 42 62.49 -33.64 -6.36
C MET A 42 61.93 -33.10 -5.04
N GLY A 43 61.73 -33.97 -4.06
CA GLY A 43 61.42 -33.61 -2.68
C GLY A 43 60.29 -34.41 -2.06
N ALA A 44 59.85 -33.96 -0.88
CA ALA A 44 58.82 -34.57 -0.10
C ALA A 44 57.39 -34.27 -0.63
N TYR A 45 56.62 -35.30 -0.84
CA TYR A 45 55.23 -35.28 -1.32
C TYR A 45 54.34 -36.13 -0.44
N ARG A 46 53.06 -35.78 -0.46
CA ARG A 46 51.95 -36.57 0.04
C ARG A 46 51.19 -37.14 -1.16
N ILE A 47 51.11 -38.46 -1.27
CA ILE A 47 50.34 -39.16 -2.25
C ILE A 47 49.05 -39.67 -1.60
N GLN A 48 47.92 -39.41 -2.21
CA GLN A 48 46.60 -39.82 -1.73
C GLN A 48 45.90 -40.68 -2.79
N PHE A 49 45.34 -41.80 -2.33
CA PHE A 49 44.54 -42.73 -3.12
C PHE A 49 43.10 -42.67 -2.65
N THR A 50 42.17 -42.46 -3.60
CA THR A 50 40.71 -42.46 -3.32
C THR A 50 39.99 -43.33 -4.34
N PHE A 51 39.10 -44.18 -3.85
CA PHE A 51 38.23 -45.02 -4.68
C PHE A 51 36.89 -45.25 -4.00
N VAL A 52 35.83 -45.35 -4.79
CA VAL A 52 34.49 -45.55 -4.22
C VAL A 52 34.35 -46.87 -3.53
N GLY A 53 33.90 -46.89 -2.27
CA GLY A 53 33.80 -48.09 -1.43
C GLY A 53 35.09 -48.46 -0.69
N TYR A 54 36.15 -47.64 -0.76
CA TYR A 54 37.44 -47.89 -0.08
C TYR A 54 37.82 -46.73 0.81
N ALA A 55 38.48 -46.99 1.93
CA ALA A 55 39.04 -45.97 2.79
C ALA A 55 40.16 -45.20 2.03
N SER A 56 40.14 -43.88 2.12
CA SER A 56 41.19 -43.03 1.53
C SER A 56 42.55 -43.36 2.18
N LYS A 57 43.58 -43.65 1.40
CA LYS A 57 44.92 -43.95 1.89
C LYS A 57 45.87 -42.81 1.50
N GLN A 58 46.64 -42.35 2.49
CA GLN A 58 47.69 -41.32 2.30
C GLN A 58 49.01 -41.86 2.70
N LEU A 59 50.04 -41.56 1.91
CA LEU A 59 51.45 -41.89 2.17
C LEU A 59 52.31 -40.66 1.96
N ALA A 60 53.29 -40.49 2.85
CA ALA A 60 54.34 -39.48 2.64
C ALA A 60 55.49 -40.19 1.88
N ILE A 61 55.93 -39.61 0.78
CA ILE A 61 56.99 -40.15 -0.05
C ILE A 61 58.03 -39.04 -0.37
N ASP A 62 59.29 -39.46 -0.49
CA ASP A 62 60.35 -38.57 -0.97
C ASP A 62 60.77 -39.02 -2.36
N VAL A 63 60.60 -38.18 -3.37
CA VAL A 63 60.80 -38.49 -4.77
C VAL A 63 62.20 -38.05 -5.19
N PRO A 64 63.16 -39.04 -5.50
CA PRO A 64 64.48 -38.76 -5.93
C PRO A 64 64.57 -38.37 -7.43
N ALA A 65 65.68 -37.83 -7.90
CA ALA A 65 65.91 -37.40 -9.28
C ALA A 65 65.81 -38.50 -10.35
N ALA A 66 66.04 -39.74 -9.98
CA ALA A 66 66.08 -40.91 -10.91
C ALA A 66 64.73 -41.58 -11.12
N GLY A 67 63.65 -41.03 -10.55
CA GLY A 67 62.38 -41.68 -10.54
C GLY A 67 62.22 -42.65 -9.36
N PHE A 68 60.95 -42.96 -9.00
CA PHE A 68 60.61 -43.79 -7.83
C PHE A 68 59.49 -44.75 -8.15
N ASN A 69 59.67 -46.02 -7.80
CA ASN A 69 58.63 -47.02 -7.90
C ASN A 69 58.03 -47.25 -6.50
N LEU A 70 56.77 -46.88 -6.34
CA LEU A 70 56.08 -46.99 -5.06
C LEU A 70 55.69 -48.44 -4.68
N GLY A 71 55.75 -49.33 -5.66
CA GLY A 71 55.30 -50.70 -5.46
C GLY A 71 53.80 -50.85 -5.37
N PHE A 72 53.31 -51.88 -4.70
CA PHE A 72 51.88 -52.12 -4.49
C PHE A 72 51.35 -51.33 -3.32
N VAL A 73 50.23 -50.67 -3.55
CA VAL A 73 49.47 -49.95 -2.52
C VAL A 73 48.15 -50.67 -2.27
N ALA A 74 48.02 -51.35 -1.17
CA ALA A 74 46.78 -52.04 -0.77
C ALA A 74 45.81 -51.02 -0.17
N MET A 75 44.55 -51.01 -0.67
CA MET A 75 43.46 -50.21 -0.16
C MET A 75 42.45 -51.08 0.59
N GLU A 76 41.97 -50.62 1.74
CA GLU A 76 41.01 -51.33 2.56
C GLU A 76 39.59 -50.90 2.18
N GLU A 77 38.64 -51.87 2.06
CA GLU A 77 37.24 -51.55 1.96
C GLU A 77 36.78 -50.79 3.20
N GLY A 78 36.14 -49.67 3.01
CA GLY A 78 35.61 -48.80 4.06
C GLY A 78 34.34 -48.14 3.63
N THR A 79 33.37 -48.13 4.53
CA THR A 79 32.25 -47.21 4.38
C THR A 79 32.78 -45.79 4.62
N VAL A 80 33.01 -45.06 3.55
CA VAL A 80 33.18 -43.60 3.67
C VAL A 80 31.81 -43.07 4.11
N ALA A 81 31.65 -42.75 5.41
CA ALA A 81 30.65 -41.76 5.77
C ALA A 81 31.04 -40.51 5.00
N LEU A 82 30.37 -40.25 3.91
CA LEU A 82 30.38 -38.91 3.30
C LEU A 82 29.81 -37.99 4.36
N ASP A 83 30.66 -37.24 5.04
CA ASP A 83 30.20 -36.00 5.68
C ASP A 83 29.42 -35.26 4.59
N GLU A 84 28.18 -35.01 4.86
CA GLU A 84 27.33 -34.22 4.01
C GLU A 84 28.09 -32.93 3.70
N VAL A 85 28.65 -32.83 2.51
CA VAL A 85 29.20 -31.56 2.03
C VAL A 85 27.97 -30.68 1.83
N VAL A 86 27.56 -30.01 2.88
CA VAL A 86 26.65 -28.89 2.79
C VAL A 86 27.41 -27.84 2.00
N VAL A 87 27.23 -27.88 0.68
CA VAL A 87 27.53 -26.73 -0.17
C VAL A 87 26.51 -25.68 0.24
N GLU A 88 26.85 -24.86 1.23
CA GLU A 88 26.13 -23.62 1.47
C GLU A 88 26.42 -22.74 0.24
N ASP A 89 25.66 -22.95 -0.83
CA ASP A 89 25.55 -21.96 -1.88
C ASP A 89 24.89 -20.74 -1.23
N VAL A 90 25.67 -19.70 -1.01
CA VAL A 90 25.18 -18.41 -0.50
C VAL A 90 24.36 -17.80 -1.63
N GLN A 91 23.11 -18.25 -1.75
CA GLN A 91 22.17 -17.66 -2.69
C GLN A 91 22.14 -16.15 -2.48
N GLN A 92 22.43 -15.39 -3.51
CA GLN A 92 22.38 -13.94 -3.45
C GLN A 92 20.96 -13.52 -3.05
N ARG A 93 20.82 -12.87 -1.88
CA ARG A 93 19.53 -12.49 -1.30
C ARG A 93 18.84 -11.40 -2.09
N VAL A 94 19.64 -10.44 -2.58
CA VAL A 94 19.15 -9.26 -3.29
C VAL A 94 20.06 -8.97 -4.46
N THR A 95 19.48 -8.75 -5.63
CA THR A 95 20.16 -8.28 -6.82
C THR A 95 19.46 -7.03 -7.35
N VAL A 96 20.22 -6.12 -7.97
CA VAL A 96 19.64 -4.94 -8.62
C VAL A 96 19.93 -5.03 -10.11
N LYS A 97 18.88 -4.91 -10.91
CA LYS A 97 18.96 -4.91 -12.38
C LYS A 97 18.31 -3.63 -12.91
N GLY A 98 19.13 -2.62 -13.23
CA GLY A 98 18.62 -1.31 -13.63
C GLY A 98 17.90 -0.61 -12.47
N ASP A 99 16.59 -0.37 -12.60
CA ASP A 99 15.71 0.21 -11.59
C ASP A 99 14.98 -0.85 -10.75
N THR A 100 15.13 -2.13 -11.07
CA THR A 100 14.46 -3.26 -10.42
C THR A 100 15.31 -3.84 -9.30
N THR A 101 14.78 -3.88 -8.10
CA THR A 101 15.34 -4.64 -6.98
C THR A 101 14.70 -6.03 -6.97
N GLU A 102 15.51 -7.07 -7.11
CA GLU A 102 15.07 -8.46 -7.14
C GLU A 102 15.51 -9.18 -5.85
N TYR A 103 14.57 -9.76 -5.14
CA TYR A 103 14.78 -10.55 -3.92
C TYR A 103 14.59 -12.03 -4.26
N ASN A 104 15.54 -12.87 -3.84
CA ASN A 104 15.44 -14.31 -3.95
C ASN A 104 14.62 -14.87 -2.78
N ALA A 105 13.43 -15.41 -3.05
CA ALA A 105 12.54 -15.95 -2.02
C ALA A 105 13.19 -17.08 -1.20
N GLY A 106 13.97 -17.94 -1.84
CA GLY A 106 14.67 -19.06 -1.18
C GLY A 106 15.70 -18.64 -0.13
N ALA A 107 16.15 -17.38 -0.18
CA ALA A 107 17.09 -16.84 0.80
C ALA A 107 16.44 -16.35 2.10
N PHE A 108 15.09 -16.33 2.16
CA PHE A 108 14.30 -15.92 3.31
C PHE A 108 13.46 -17.12 3.78
N LYS A 109 13.85 -17.72 4.90
CA LYS A 109 13.12 -18.85 5.47
C LYS A 109 11.80 -18.40 6.07
N THR A 110 10.72 -19.00 5.63
CA THR A 110 9.36 -18.80 6.15
C THR A 110 8.78 -20.14 6.59
N ASN A 111 7.79 -20.08 7.45
CA ASN A 111 6.99 -21.25 7.79
C ASN A 111 6.36 -21.84 6.49
N PRO A 112 6.18 -23.17 6.36
CA PRO A 112 5.60 -23.80 5.16
C PRO A 112 4.20 -23.33 4.79
N ASP A 113 3.48 -22.72 5.73
CA ASP A 113 2.14 -22.20 5.51
C ASP A 113 2.09 -20.69 5.28
N ALA A 114 3.27 -20.03 5.22
CA ALA A 114 3.39 -18.59 5.06
C ALA A 114 2.79 -18.10 3.73
N SER A 115 2.19 -16.93 3.76
CA SER A 115 1.72 -16.20 2.58
C SER A 115 2.87 -15.43 1.91
N ALA A 116 2.62 -14.90 0.72
CA ALA A 116 3.54 -13.96 0.09
C ALA A 116 3.75 -12.70 0.94
N GLU A 117 2.72 -12.23 1.67
CA GLU A 117 2.80 -11.11 2.60
C GLU A 117 3.84 -11.36 3.71
N ASP A 118 3.82 -12.56 4.34
CA ASP A 118 4.78 -12.94 5.37
C ASP A 118 6.23 -12.99 4.84
N LEU A 119 6.40 -13.47 3.61
CA LEU A 119 7.70 -13.51 2.95
C LEU A 119 8.22 -12.10 2.66
N VAL A 120 7.36 -11.24 2.08
CA VAL A 120 7.71 -9.85 1.71
C VAL A 120 8.07 -9.03 2.95
N GLY A 121 7.36 -9.23 4.06
CA GLY A 121 7.62 -8.55 5.34
C GLY A 121 9.02 -8.83 5.93
N LYS A 122 9.72 -9.90 5.50
CA LYS A 122 11.10 -10.20 5.91
C LYS A 122 12.16 -9.55 5.03
N MET A 123 11.75 -8.96 3.90
CA MET A 123 12.69 -8.38 2.92
C MET A 123 13.17 -7.00 3.36
N PRO A 124 14.45 -6.67 3.12
CA PRO A 124 14.98 -5.35 3.43
C PRO A 124 14.24 -4.23 2.70
N GLY A 125 13.88 -3.16 3.43
CA GLY A 125 13.20 -2.00 2.85
C GLY A 125 11.72 -2.21 2.59
N VAL A 126 11.16 -3.34 3.02
CA VAL A 126 9.73 -3.62 2.96
C VAL A 126 9.12 -3.50 4.35
N GLN A 127 7.98 -2.85 4.43
CA GLN A 127 7.15 -2.76 5.63
C GLN A 127 5.75 -3.22 5.26
N VAL A 128 5.19 -4.08 6.10
CA VAL A 128 3.81 -4.54 5.99
C VAL A 128 3.08 -4.08 7.25
N GLN A 129 2.11 -3.22 7.08
CA GLN A 129 1.37 -2.63 8.18
C GLN A 129 -0.10 -2.47 7.80
N ASP A 130 -0.98 -3.00 8.65
CA ASP A 130 -2.44 -2.89 8.52
C ASP A 130 -2.97 -3.27 7.12
N GLY A 131 -2.37 -4.31 6.51
CA GLY A 131 -2.71 -4.76 5.16
C GLY A 131 -2.14 -3.90 4.02
N GLN A 132 -1.43 -2.83 4.33
CA GLN A 132 -0.70 -2.04 3.35
C GLN A 132 0.76 -2.46 3.28
N VAL A 133 1.26 -2.62 2.08
CA VAL A 133 2.67 -2.93 1.83
C VAL A 133 3.37 -1.69 1.32
N GLN A 134 4.41 -1.29 2.03
CA GLN A 134 5.30 -0.22 1.63
C GLN A 134 6.66 -0.79 1.26
N VAL A 135 7.21 -0.34 0.16
CA VAL A 135 8.57 -0.68 -0.23
C VAL A 135 9.37 0.60 -0.43
N GLN A 136 10.48 0.70 0.31
CA GLN A 136 11.36 1.88 0.27
C GLN A 136 10.62 3.19 0.63
N GLY A 137 9.66 3.10 1.57
CA GLY A 137 8.86 4.23 2.04
C GLY A 137 7.73 4.67 1.10
N GLU A 138 7.42 3.91 0.05
CA GLU A 138 6.30 4.14 -0.87
C GLU A 138 5.31 2.99 -0.86
N ASN A 139 4.03 3.30 -0.87
CA ASN A 139 2.96 2.30 -0.92
C ASN A 139 3.02 1.53 -2.24
N VAL A 140 2.96 0.20 -2.15
CA VAL A 140 2.77 -0.67 -3.31
C VAL A 140 1.33 -0.49 -3.81
N ARG A 141 1.19 -0.20 -5.10
CA ARG A 141 -0.12 0.03 -5.73
C ARG A 141 -0.55 -1.13 -6.60
N ARG A 142 0.38 -1.98 -7.00
CA ARG A 142 0.11 -3.06 -7.93
C ARG A 142 0.96 -4.28 -7.61
N VAL A 143 0.33 -5.45 -7.69
CA VAL A 143 1.02 -6.74 -7.64
C VAL A 143 0.79 -7.48 -8.94
N LEU A 144 1.87 -7.96 -9.53
CA LEU A 144 1.86 -8.82 -10.71
C LEU A 144 2.32 -10.22 -10.29
N VAL A 145 1.82 -11.22 -10.99
CA VAL A 145 2.30 -12.61 -10.89
C VAL A 145 2.78 -13.02 -12.29
N ASP A 146 4.09 -13.25 -12.42
CA ASP A 146 4.80 -13.49 -13.69
C ASP A 146 4.47 -12.43 -14.76
N GLY A 147 4.47 -11.15 -14.33
CA GLY A 147 4.22 -10.00 -15.20
C GLY A 147 2.74 -9.73 -15.54
N ARG A 148 1.80 -10.54 -15.03
CA ARG A 148 0.35 -10.37 -15.25
C ARG A 148 -0.32 -9.76 -14.04
N GLU A 149 -1.30 -8.91 -14.25
CA GLU A 149 -2.09 -8.33 -13.16
C GLU A 149 -2.84 -9.44 -12.40
N PHE A 150 -2.79 -9.37 -11.07
CA PHE A 150 -3.44 -10.33 -10.20
C PHE A 150 -4.37 -9.58 -9.24
N PHE A 151 -5.68 -9.79 -9.39
CA PHE A 151 -6.76 -9.05 -8.71
C PHE A 151 -6.69 -7.52 -8.92
N GLY A 152 -6.28 -7.08 -10.14
CA GLY A 152 -6.28 -5.67 -10.50
C GLY A 152 -5.28 -4.83 -9.71
N GLU A 153 -5.77 -3.80 -9.03
CA GLU A 153 -4.95 -2.85 -8.26
C GLU A 153 -4.95 -3.14 -6.74
N ASP A 154 -5.37 -4.33 -6.32
CA ASP A 154 -5.36 -4.73 -4.91
C ASP A 154 -4.11 -5.55 -4.54
N PRO A 155 -3.05 -4.91 -3.98
CA PRO A 155 -1.85 -5.60 -3.53
C PRO A 155 -2.13 -6.60 -2.40
N THR A 156 -3.09 -6.29 -1.54
CA THR A 156 -3.42 -7.10 -0.36
C THR A 156 -4.04 -8.42 -0.76
N ALA A 157 -5.01 -8.40 -1.70
CA ALA A 157 -5.61 -9.61 -2.24
C ALA A 157 -4.55 -10.53 -2.87
N ALA A 158 -3.59 -9.98 -3.59
CA ALA A 158 -2.52 -10.76 -4.20
C ALA A 158 -1.59 -11.38 -3.14
N LEU A 159 -1.08 -10.59 -2.21
CA LEU A 159 -0.04 -11.03 -1.26
C LEU A 159 -0.57 -11.98 -0.19
N ARG A 160 -1.81 -11.81 0.26
CA ARG A 160 -2.44 -12.68 1.28
C ARG A 160 -2.91 -14.03 0.74
N ASN A 161 -3.22 -14.10 -0.55
CA ASN A 161 -3.81 -15.30 -1.15
C ASN A 161 -2.82 -16.17 -1.93
N LEU A 162 -1.55 -15.75 -2.07
CA LEU A 162 -0.49 -16.57 -2.67
C LEU A 162 0.38 -17.19 -1.57
N PRO A 163 0.60 -18.52 -1.58
CA PRO A 163 1.54 -19.17 -0.68
C PRO A 163 2.99 -18.77 -0.98
N ALA A 164 3.81 -18.54 0.07
CA ALA A 164 5.23 -18.24 -0.10
C ALA A 164 6.00 -19.35 -0.84
N GLU A 165 5.58 -20.60 -0.69
CA GLU A 165 6.23 -21.77 -1.30
C GLU A 165 6.23 -21.76 -2.84
N VAL A 166 5.26 -21.10 -3.49
CA VAL A 166 5.20 -21.00 -4.96
C VAL A 166 6.11 -19.92 -5.52
N ILE A 167 6.73 -19.11 -4.69
CA ILE A 167 7.51 -17.94 -5.08
C ILE A 167 8.98 -18.28 -5.24
N GLU A 168 9.56 -17.94 -6.39
CA GLU A 168 10.99 -18.03 -6.65
C GLU A 168 11.69 -16.71 -6.35
N ARG A 169 11.17 -15.61 -6.89
CA ARG A 169 11.75 -14.27 -6.78
C ARG A 169 10.66 -13.22 -6.65
N ILE A 170 10.99 -12.11 -6.02
CA ILE A 170 10.15 -10.93 -5.92
C ILE A 170 10.91 -9.74 -6.49
N GLN A 171 10.34 -9.11 -7.51
CA GLN A 171 10.88 -7.93 -8.17
C GLN A 171 10.11 -6.70 -7.72
N VAL A 172 10.84 -5.65 -7.35
CA VAL A 172 10.27 -4.35 -6.97
C VAL A 172 10.82 -3.28 -7.88
N TYR A 173 9.93 -2.53 -8.52
CA TYR A 173 10.29 -1.45 -9.43
C TYR A 173 9.18 -0.42 -9.56
N ASP A 174 9.51 0.74 -10.12
CA ASP A 174 8.55 1.75 -10.52
C ASP A 174 8.03 1.43 -11.93
N ARG A 175 6.82 0.87 -12.01
CA ARG A 175 6.19 0.57 -13.29
C ARG A 175 5.73 1.87 -13.94
N LEU A 176 6.21 2.13 -15.13
CA LEU A 176 5.71 3.20 -15.99
C LEU A 176 4.33 2.85 -16.57
N SER A 177 3.56 3.84 -16.99
CA SER A 177 2.35 3.61 -17.79
C SER A 177 2.65 2.79 -19.05
N ASP A 178 1.66 2.11 -19.63
CA ASP A 178 1.86 1.33 -20.86
C ASP A 178 2.34 2.21 -22.04
N GLN A 179 1.93 3.47 -22.06
CA GLN A 179 2.36 4.45 -23.05
C GLN A 179 3.81 4.88 -22.83
N ALA A 180 4.20 5.15 -21.57
CA ALA A 180 5.56 5.52 -21.21
C ALA A 180 6.56 4.35 -21.39
N GLN A 181 6.15 3.11 -21.11
CA GLN A 181 6.96 1.91 -21.41
C GLN A 181 7.22 1.77 -22.90
N PHE A 182 6.25 2.14 -23.71
CA PHE A 182 6.36 2.05 -25.16
C PHE A 182 7.21 3.18 -25.75
N SER A 183 7.03 4.41 -25.30
CA SER A 183 7.79 5.58 -25.77
C SER A 183 9.21 5.67 -25.20
N GLY A 184 9.44 5.07 -24.04
CA GLY A 184 10.70 5.15 -23.30
C GLY A 184 10.84 6.43 -22.47
N PHE A 185 9.84 7.34 -22.49
CA PHE A 185 9.79 8.53 -21.68
C PHE A 185 8.94 8.31 -20.45
N ASN A 186 9.43 8.76 -19.31
CA ASN A 186 8.64 8.78 -18.08
C ASN A 186 7.62 9.93 -18.17
N ASP A 187 6.33 9.59 -18.21
CA ASP A 187 5.20 10.52 -18.24
C ASP A 187 4.82 11.06 -16.85
N GLY A 188 5.53 10.63 -15.81
CA GLY A 188 5.22 10.96 -14.42
C GLY A 188 4.18 10.01 -13.78
N ASN A 189 3.60 9.11 -14.54
CA ASN A 189 2.65 8.10 -14.06
C ASN A 189 3.39 6.80 -13.73
N THR A 190 4.07 6.80 -12.59
CA THR A 190 4.78 5.62 -12.09
C THR A 190 4.03 5.02 -10.91
N GLU A 191 3.96 3.69 -10.87
CA GLU A 191 3.36 2.94 -9.77
C GLU A 191 4.39 2.01 -9.15
N ARG A 192 4.57 2.10 -7.81
CA ARG A 192 5.39 1.14 -7.09
C ARG A 192 4.75 -0.24 -7.24
N THR A 193 5.46 -1.16 -7.88
CA THR A 193 4.95 -2.47 -8.28
C THR A 193 5.81 -3.58 -7.69
N ILE A 194 5.15 -4.60 -7.19
CA ILE A 194 5.75 -5.90 -6.86
C ILE A 194 5.38 -6.87 -7.98
N ASN A 195 6.37 -7.53 -8.59
CA ASN A 195 6.15 -8.65 -9.49
C ASN A 195 6.67 -9.94 -8.84
N ILE A 196 5.77 -10.85 -8.58
CA ILE A 196 6.04 -12.17 -8.02
C ILE A 196 6.37 -13.11 -9.18
N ILE A 197 7.57 -13.67 -9.19
CA ILE A 197 7.96 -14.70 -10.14
C ILE A 197 7.77 -16.06 -9.45
N THR A 198 6.95 -16.88 -10.07
CA THR A 198 6.64 -18.21 -9.54
C THR A 198 7.74 -19.22 -9.89
N ARG A 199 7.88 -20.28 -9.08
CA ARG A 199 8.86 -21.33 -9.29
C ARG A 199 8.52 -22.14 -10.53
N THR A 200 9.54 -22.58 -11.24
CA THR A 200 9.40 -23.52 -12.36
C THR A 200 8.68 -24.80 -11.87
N GLY A 201 7.64 -25.22 -12.60
CA GLY A 201 6.79 -26.36 -12.25
C GLY A 201 5.50 -26.00 -11.50
N THR A 202 5.35 -24.75 -11.04
CA THR A 202 4.05 -24.27 -10.53
C THR A 202 3.14 -23.74 -11.64
N GLU A 203 3.66 -23.63 -12.86
CA GLU A 203 2.94 -23.21 -14.06
C GLU A 203 1.75 -24.12 -14.42
N ASN A 204 1.79 -25.38 -13.96
CA ASN A 204 0.74 -26.38 -14.13
C ASN A 204 0.39 -26.96 -12.75
N GLY A 205 -0.27 -26.18 -11.91
CA GLY A 205 -0.55 -26.57 -10.55
C GLY A 205 -1.91 -26.11 -10.05
N GLN A 206 -2.42 -26.83 -9.06
CA GLN A 206 -3.62 -26.47 -8.33
C GLN A 206 -3.26 -26.35 -6.85
N PHE A 207 -3.42 -25.16 -6.31
CA PHE A 207 -3.07 -24.91 -4.92
C PHE A 207 -4.02 -23.89 -4.29
N GLY A 208 -4.20 -24.03 -2.99
CA GLY A 208 -5.09 -23.16 -2.25
C GLY A 208 -5.40 -23.70 -0.86
N LYS A 209 -6.29 -23.03 -0.17
CA LYS A 209 -6.77 -23.44 1.14
C LYS A 209 -8.25 -23.12 1.30
N VAL A 210 -8.94 -23.95 2.07
CA VAL A 210 -10.28 -23.67 2.60
C VAL A 210 -10.22 -23.77 4.12
N TYR A 211 -10.97 -22.93 4.81
CA TYR A 211 -10.98 -22.91 6.25
C TYR A 211 -12.37 -22.53 6.77
N GLY A 212 -12.68 -23.00 7.97
CA GLY A 212 -13.87 -22.63 8.69
C GLY A 212 -13.61 -22.71 10.19
N GLY A 213 -14.16 -21.78 10.94
CA GLY A 213 -14.02 -21.72 12.39
C GLY A 213 -15.27 -21.16 13.04
N TYR A 214 -15.49 -21.61 14.27
CA TYR A 214 -16.63 -21.17 15.07
C TYR A 214 -16.23 -21.03 16.54
N GLY A 215 -16.84 -20.13 17.25
CA GLY A 215 -16.59 -19.84 18.65
C GLY A 215 -17.81 -19.37 19.42
N PRO A 216 -17.66 -19.13 20.72
CA PRO A 216 -18.69 -18.48 21.53
C PRO A 216 -19.17 -17.13 20.93
N ASP A 217 -20.30 -16.63 21.41
CA ASP A 217 -20.91 -15.36 20.99
C ASP A 217 -21.15 -15.26 19.47
N THR A 218 -21.49 -16.40 18.85
CA THR A 218 -21.74 -16.51 17.41
C THR A 218 -20.56 -16.04 16.53
N ARG A 219 -19.33 -16.00 17.07
CA ARG A 219 -18.14 -15.65 16.31
C ARG A 219 -17.83 -16.75 15.29
N TYR A 220 -17.64 -16.34 14.05
CA TYR A 220 -17.33 -17.30 12.98
C TYR A 220 -16.39 -16.72 11.94
N ILE A 221 -15.71 -17.63 11.26
CA ILE A 221 -14.95 -17.36 10.07
C ILE A 221 -15.08 -18.53 9.10
N ALA A 222 -15.29 -18.25 7.82
CA ALA A 222 -15.26 -19.23 6.75
C ALA A 222 -14.66 -18.59 5.50
N GLY A 223 -13.85 -19.34 4.77
CA GLY A 223 -13.28 -18.78 3.55
C GLY A 223 -12.30 -19.73 2.88
N GLY A 224 -11.63 -19.20 1.88
CA GLY A 224 -10.59 -19.91 1.18
C GLY A 224 -10.15 -19.23 -0.09
N ASN A 225 -9.12 -19.80 -0.68
CA ASN A 225 -8.65 -19.45 -2.01
C ASN A 225 -8.33 -20.73 -2.80
N MET A 226 -8.46 -20.65 -4.11
CA MET A 226 -8.10 -21.70 -5.06
C MET A 226 -7.43 -21.08 -6.26
N ASN A 227 -6.24 -21.57 -6.59
CA ASN A 227 -5.48 -21.17 -7.75
C ASN A 227 -5.28 -22.36 -8.68
N ILE A 228 -5.65 -22.20 -9.93
CA ILE A 228 -5.52 -23.21 -10.99
C ILE A 228 -4.67 -22.59 -12.09
N PHE A 229 -3.44 -23.05 -12.23
CA PHE A 229 -2.49 -22.63 -13.25
C PHE A 229 -2.31 -23.75 -14.27
N ASP A 230 -2.46 -23.42 -15.54
CA ASP A 230 -2.33 -24.34 -16.68
C ASP A 230 -1.64 -23.58 -17.83
N GLY A 231 -0.32 -23.51 -17.75
CA GLY A 231 0.50 -22.71 -18.65
C GLY A 231 0.14 -21.23 -18.56
N ASP A 232 -0.37 -20.69 -19.66
CA ASP A 232 -0.80 -19.30 -19.75
C ASP A 232 -2.15 -19.03 -19.07
N ARG A 233 -2.99 -20.05 -18.96
CA ARG A 233 -4.29 -19.92 -18.30
C ARG A 233 -4.13 -19.96 -16.78
N ARG A 234 -4.67 -18.96 -16.12
CA ARG A 234 -4.69 -18.85 -14.67
C ARG A 234 -6.06 -18.45 -14.17
N ILE A 235 -6.57 -19.21 -13.22
CA ILE A 235 -7.84 -18.95 -12.57
C ILE A 235 -7.55 -18.88 -11.07
N SER A 236 -7.98 -17.81 -10.42
CA SER A 236 -7.90 -17.67 -8.97
C SER A 236 -9.24 -17.26 -8.42
N ILE A 237 -9.70 -17.98 -7.39
CA ILE A 237 -10.98 -17.75 -6.71
C ILE A 237 -10.68 -17.50 -5.24
N ILE A 238 -11.33 -16.49 -4.67
CA ILE A 238 -11.22 -16.14 -3.25
C ILE A 238 -12.62 -16.01 -2.68
N GLY A 239 -12.83 -16.53 -1.46
CA GLY A 239 -14.06 -16.33 -0.71
C GLY A 239 -13.77 -16.08 0.76
N LEU A 240 -14.58 -15.22 1.40
CA LEU A 240 -14.48 -14.91 2.82
C LEU A 240 -15.87 -14.55 3.37
N SER A 241 -16.19 -15.11 4.53
CA SER A 241 -17.35 -14.71 5.33
C SER A 241 -16.98 -14.77 6.81
N ASN A 242 -17.13 -13.67 7.56
CA ASN A 242 -16.77 -13.63 8.98
C ASN A 242 -17.41 -12.42 9.69
N ASN A 243 -17.46 -12.50 11.03
CA ASN A 243 -17.83 -11.40 11.94
C ASN A 243 -16.75 -11.11 12.98
N VAL A 244 -15.48 -11.32 12.60
CA VAL A 244 -14.29 -11.11 13.45
C VAL A 244 -13.32 -10.10 12.84
N ASN A 245 -13.83 -9.12 12.12
CA ASN A 245 -13.08 -8.04 11.50
C ASN A 245 -11.93 -8.52 10.57
N GLN A 246 -12.06 -9.71 9.96
CA GLN A 246 -11.03 -10.20 9.04
C GLN A 246 -11.32 -9.83 7.60
N GLN A 247 -10.26 -9.45 6.87
CA GLN A 247 -10.35 -9.01 5.49
C GLN A 247 -9.13 -9.49 4.69
N ASN A 248 -9.34 -9.91 3.45
CA ASN A 248 -8.29 -10.39 2.56
C ASN A 248 -8.11 -9.54 1.29
N PHE A 249 -8.54 -8.31 1.34
CA PHE A 249 -8.46 -7.29 0.27
C PHE A 249 -8.25 -5.90 0.91
N SER A 250 -7.93 -4.87 0.11
CA SER A 250 -7.58 -3.55 0.62
C SER A 250 -8.80 -2.78 1.14
N ASN A 251 -8.56 -1.85 2.07
CA ASN A 251 -9.60 -0.96 2.59
C ASN A 251 -10.20 -0.04 1.50
N GLU A 252 -9.43 0.25 0.45
CA GLU A 252 -9.90 1.04 -0.69
C GLU A 252 -11.05 0.34 -1.42
N ASP A 253 -11.08 -0.98 -1.37
CA ASP A 253 -12.17 -1.78 -1.94
C ASP A 253 -13.46 -1.73 -1.12
N ILE A 254 -13.39 -1.38 0.16
CA ILE A 254 -14.56 -1.22 1.02
C ILE A 254 -15.21 0.15 0.85
N LEU A 255 -14.39 1.17 0.66
CA LEU A 255 -14.84 2.56 0.61
C LEU A 255 -15.31 3.00 -0.78
N GLY A 256 -15.00 2.27 -1.84
CA GLY A 256 -15.44 2.45 -3.22
C GLY A 256 -15.82 3.87 -3.65
N VAL A 257 -16.82 3.99 -4.50
CA VAL A 257 -17.28 5.25 -5.10
C VAL A 257 -17.96 6.18 -4.09
N ILE A 258 -18.57 5.63 -3.04
CA ILE A 258 -19.40 6.40 -2.07
C ILE A 258 -18.63 6.73 -0.79
N GLY A 259 -17.53 6.03 -0.50
CA GLY A 259 -16.81 6.12 0.79
C GLY A 259 -16.35 7.51 1.23
N ASN A 260 -16.45 8.50 0.35
CA ASN A 260 -16.11 9.87 0.68
C ASN A 260 -17.28 10.77 1.06
N THR A 261 -18.49 10.44 0.66
CA THR A 261 -19.65 11.25 1.04
C THR A 261 -20.14 10.90 2.44
N GLY A 262 -20.10 9.61 2.82
CA GLY A 262 -20.52 9.18 4.16
C GLY A 262 -19.55 9.58 5.29
N ARG A 263 -18.24 9.59 5.04
CA ARG A 263 -17.25 9.94 6.06
C ARG A 263 -17.05 11.44 6.28
N ASN A 264 -17.25 12.25 5.24
CA ASN A 264 -17.24 13.71 5.38
C ASN A 264 -18.49 14.21 6.12
N ASN A 265 -19.58 13.44 6.13
CA ASN A 265 -20.79 13.78 6.84
C ASN A 265 -20.81 13.31 8.31
N PHE A 266 -20.00 12.32 8.68
CA PHE A 266 -19.94 11.81 10.03
C PHE A 266 -18.59 12.11 10.69
N GLY A 267 -18.33 13.36 11.00
CA GLY A 267 -17.41 13.75 12.07
C GLY A 267 -15.93 13.68 11.81
N GLY A 268 -15.45 13.79 10.60
CA GLY A 268 -14.03 13.86 10.32
C GLY A 268 -13.74 14.92 9.27
N PHE A 269 -13.83 16.23 9.61
CA PHE A 269 -13.28 17.26 8.75
C PHE A 269 -11.76 17.25 8.77
N GLY A 270 -11.16 16.37 7.93
CA GLY A 270 -9.97 16.84 7.28
C GLY A 270 -10.42 17.86 6.24
N GLY A 271 -10.15 19.15 6.45
CA GLY A 271 -10.52 20.18 5.50
C GLY A 271 -10.03 19.84 4.10
N PRO A 272 -10.65 20.38 3.04
CA PRO A 272 -10.27 20.15 1.66
C PRO A 272 -8.92 20.79 1.28
N GLY A 273 -7.98 20.81 2.16
CA GLY A 273 -6.59 21.26 1.99
C GLY A 273 -5.58 20.39 2.68
N GLY A 274 -6.01 19.40 3.41
CA GLY A 274 -5.12 18.53 4.18
C GLY A 274 -4.39 17.47 3.36
N GLN A 275 -3.58 17.86 2.38
CA GLN A 275 -2.45 17.04 1.91
C GLN A 275 -1.27 17.15 2.88
N GLY A 276 -1.49 16.94 4.13
CA GLY A 276 -0.45 17.07 5.16
C GLY A 276 -0.94 16.69 6.55
N GLY A 277 -2.22 16.57 6.76
CA GLY A 277 -2.76 16.01 7.98
C GLY A 277 -2.45 14.51 7.99
N PHE A 278 -1.79 14.04 9.05
CA PHE A 278 -1.72 12.64 9.35
C PHE A 278 -3.16 12.16 9.53
N GLY A 279 -3.76 11.71 8.43
CA GLY A 279 -5.04 11.07 8.48
C GLY A 279 -4.90 9.84 9.36
N GLY A 280 -5.73 9.76 10.35
CA GLY A 280 -6.01 8.49 11.00
C GLY A 280 -6.35 7.45 9.94
N PRO A 281 -6.32 6.17 10.27
CA PRO A 281 -6.54 5.07 9.34
C PRO A 281 -7.92 5.21 8.70
N GLY A 282 -7.96 5.58 7.44
CA GLY A 282 -9.18 5.75 6.68
C GLY A 282 -9.26 6.93 5.75
N GLY A 283 -8.18 7.71 5.60
CA GLY A 283 -8.10 8.72 4.56
C GLY A 283 -7.89 8.10 3.19
N GLY A 284 -8.84 7.36 2.66
CA GLY A 284 -8.96 7.09 1.23
C GLY A 284 -9.19 8.41 0.55
N GLY A 285 -8.13 9.01 -0.01
CA GLY A 285 -8.26 10.27 -0.74
C GLY A 285 -9.23 10.08 -1.87
N ASN A 286 -10.33 10.81 -1.82
CA ASN A 286 -11.25 10.95 -2.93
C ASN A 286 -10.47 11.49 -4.12
N ARG A 287 -10.39 10.65 -5.12
CA ARG A 287 -10.21 11.11 -6.48
C ARG A 287 -11.55 11.01 -7.15
N GLY A 288 -12.37 12.01 -6.87
CA GLY A 288 -13.47 12.33 -7.74
C GLY A 288 -12.92 12.39 -9.14
N GLY A 289 -13.55 11.70 -10.06
CA GLY A 289 -13.19 11.66 -11.43
C GLY A 289 -13.04 13.06 -12.02
N GLY A 290 -11.79 13.52 -12.01
CA GLY A 290 -11.34 14.55 -12.91
C GLY A 290 -10.56 13.80 -13.94
N GLY A 291 -11.21 13.57 -15.05
CA GLY A 291 -10.69 12.82 -16.12
C GLY A 291 -9.36 13.27 -16.61
N GLY A 292 -8.77 12.33 -17.07
CA GLY A 292 -7.96 12.35 -18.23
C GLY A 292 -6.73 13.21 -18.24
N GLY A 293 -5.75 12.55 -18.50
CA GLY A 293 -4.61 13.15 -19.12
C GLY A 293 -3.54 13.53 -18.12
N GLY A 294 -2.63 12.61 -18.04
CA GLY A 294 -1.23 12.90 -17.77
C GLY A 294 -1.03 13.91 -16.69
N GLY A 295 -1.10 13.52 -15.51
CA GLY A 295 -0.74 14.53 -14.57
C GLY A 295 -0.97 14.06 -13.17
N ASN A 296 0.06 13.61 -12.63
CA ASN A 296 0.42 13.91 -11.29
C ASN A 296 -0.34 13.23 -10.18
N ARG A 297 -0.03 12.01 -10.04
CA ARG A 297 -0.06 11.40 -8.72
C ARG A 297 1.32 11.52 -8.10
N GLY A 298 1.65 12.71 -7.62
CA GLY A 298 2.70 12.85 -6.65
C GLY A 298 2.33 12.01 -5.45
N GLY A 299 2.95 10.86 -5.33
CA GLY A 299 2.93 10.09 -4.11
C GLY A 299 3.59 10.86 -2.99
N GLY A 300 2.84 11.66 -2.28
CA GLY A 300 3.13 11.98 -0.92
C GLY A 300 2.68 10.78 -0.09
N GLY A 301 3.47 9.71 -0.10
CA GLY A 301 3.34 8.65 0.85
C GLY A 301 3.77 9.19 2.21
N GLY A 302 2.88 9.80 2.96
CA GLY A 302 3.00 9.90 4.39
C GLY A 302 2.85 8.49 4.92
N GLY A 303 3.90 7.94 5.52
CA GLY A 303 3.78 6.73 6.30
C GLY A 303 2.83 7.05 7.44
N SER A 304 1.57 6.73 7.29
CA SER A 304 0.65 6.63 8.39
C SER A 304 1.06 5.39 9.13
N PHE A 305 1.69 5.59 10.28
CA PHE A 305 1.82 4.51 11.24
C PHE A 305 0.42 4.33 11.85
N GLY A 306 -0.27 3.29 11.48
CA GLY A 306 -1.59 3.00 11.94
C GLY A 306 -1.63 2.85 13.46
N GLY A 307 -2.69 3.33 14.03
CA GLY A 307 -3.05 3.10 15.41
C GLY A 307 -3.31 1.62 15.75
N PRO A 308 -3.59 1.30 17.00
CA PRO A 308 -3.60 -0.04 17.55
C PRO A 308 -4.75 -0.89 17.03
N GLY A 309 -4.44 -1.84 16.21
CA GLY A 309 -5.32 -2.88 15.70
C GLY A 309 -4.45 -4.02 15.25
N GLY A 310 -3.67 -4.57 16.20
CA GLY A 310 -2.83 -5.73 15.97
C GLY A 310 -3.67 -6.94 15.63
N GLY A 311 -3.75 -7.24 14.37
CA GLY A 311 -4.41 -8.43 13.97
C GLY A 311 -3.50 -9.62 13.82
N PHE A 312 -4.07 -10.80 14.05
CA PHE A 312 -3.43 -12.05 13.80
C PHE A 312 -2.97 -12.21 12.37
N GLY A 313 -1.70 -12.15 12.12
CA GLY A 313 -1.10 -12.69 10.94
C GLY A 313 -0.30 -13.94 11.31
N GLY A 314 -0.96 -15.05 11.48
CA GLY A 314 -0.31 -16.35 11.36
C GLY A 314 -0.24 -16.74 9.90
N PRO A 315 0.69 -17.59 9.48
CA PRO A 315 0.74 -18.06 8.09
C PRO A 315 -0.50 -18.85 7.65
N ASP A 316 -1.48 -18.98 8.52
CA ASP A 316 -2.72 -19.71 8.30
C ASP A 316 -3.92 -18.82 8.56
N ALA A 317 -5.04 -19.09 7.97
CA ALA A 317 -6.41 -18.57 8.11
C ALA A 317 -6.63 -17.26 8.93
N GLY A 318 -5.67 -16.88 9.77
CA GLY A 318 -5.65 -15.66 10.57
C GLY A 318 -4.99 -14.44 9.91
N SER A 319 -4.45 -14.58 8.70
CA SER A 319 -3.69 -13.50 8.04
C SER A 319 -4.55 -12.42 7.39
N PHE A 320 -5.87 -12.43 7.63
CA PHE A 320 -6.82 -11.55 6.96
C PHE A 320 -7.32 -10.46 7.89
N LEU A 321 -6.43 -9.67 8.46
CA LEU A 321 -6.87 -8.62 9.36
C LEU A 321 -6.99 -7.28 8.66
N VAL A 322 -8.12 -6.66 8.93
CA VAL A 322 -8.41 -5.29 8.51
C VAL A 322 -7.56 -4.35 9.34
N GLY A 323 -6.81 -3.47 8.68
CA GLY A 323 -6.30 -2.28 9.34
C GLY A 323 -7.48 -1.44 9.84
N ASN A 324 -7.34 -0.90 11.03
CA ASN A 324 -8.25 -0.08 11.81
C ASN A 324 -9.39 0.60 11.04
N GLN A 325 -10.45 -0.12 10.78
CA GLN A 325 -11.77 0.49 10.72
C GLN A 325 -12.31 0.45 12.16
N GLY A 326 -12.60 1.62 12.72
CA GLY A 326 -13.37 1.67 13.94
C GLY A 326 -14.66 0.87 13.73
N GLY A 327 -15.08 0.15 14.78
CA GLY A 327 -16.28 -0.65 14.73
C GLY A 327 -16.07 -2.15 14.57
N ILE A 328 -17.17 -2.87 14.63
CA ILE A 328 -17.26 -4.31 14.45
C ILE A 328 -17.88 -4.60 13.09
N ASN A 329 -17.16 -5.35 12.24
CA ASN A 329 -17.59 -5.65 10.88
C ASN A 329 -17.95 -7.13 10.72
N ALA A 330 -19.11 -7.38 10.09
CA ALA A 330 -19.41 -8.66 9.46
C ALA A 330 -19.18 -8.53 7.95
N THR A 331 -18.30 -9.33 7.39
CA THR A 331 -17.86 -9.20 6.00
C THR A 331 -18.12 -10.46 5.20
N ASN A 332 -18.72 -10.30 4.01
CA ASN A 332 -18.88 -11.34 3.00
C ASN A 332 -18.21 -10.87 1.70
N ALA A 333 -17.26 -11.64 1.17
CA ALA A 333 -16.52 -11.25 -0.01
C ALA A 333 -16.28 -12.44 -0.96
N PHE A 334 -16.26 -12.13 -2.25
CA PHE A 334 -15.93 -13.07 -3.31
C PHE A 334 -15.08 -12.39 -4.37
N GLY A 335 -14.02 -13.06 -4.81
CA GLY A 335 -13.14 -12.59 -5.87
C GLY A 335 -12.87 -13.68 -6.90
N LEU A 336 -12.87 -13.30 -8.18
CA LEU A 336 -12.48 -14.13 -9.31
C LEU A 336 -11.45 -13.39 -10.14
N ASN A 337 -10.32 -14.04 -10.42
CA ASN A 337 -9.32 -13.54 -11.36
C ASN A 337 -9.06 -14.59 -12.44
N PHE A 338 -9.07 -14.14 -13.68
CA PHE A 338 -8.80 -14.97 -14.87
C PHE A 338 -7.76 -14.28 -15.75
N SER A 339 -6.75 -15.00 -16.17
CA SER A 339 -5.82 -14.55 -17.23
C SER A 339 -5.51 -15.70 -18.19
N ASP A 340 -5.38 -15.36 -19.47
CA ASP A 340 -5.03 -16.30 -20.53
C ASP A 340 -4.36 -15.58 -21.72
N THR A 341 -3.67 -16.33 -22.55
CA THR A 341 -3.11 -15.87 -23.83
C THR A 341 -3.76 -16.65 -24.94
N TRP A 342 -4.52 -15.98 -25.80
CA TRP A 342 -5.23 -16.62 -26.91
C TRP A 342 -4.44 -16.48 -28.20
N GLY A 343 -3.83 -17.58 -28.64
CA GLY A 343 -2.84 -17.58 -29.70
C GLY A 343 -1.59 -16.78 -29.28
N GLU A 344 -0.89 -16.20 -30.23
CA GLU A 344 0.31 -15.38 -29.99
C GLU A 344 0.01 -13.88 -29.82
N LYS A 345 -1.22 -13.45 -30.08
CA LYS A 345 -1.58 -12.04 -30.29
C LYS A 345 -2.44 -11.43 -29.20
N VAL A 346 -3.23 -12.21 -28.49
CA VAL A 346 -4.22 -11.69 -27.54
C VAL A 346 -3.88 -12.11 -26.12
N ARG A 347 -3.62 -11.16 -25.26
CA ARG A 347 -3.47 -11.37 -23.82
C ARG A 347 -4.66 -10.77 -23.09
N PHE A 348 -5.38 -11.60 -22.36
CA PHE A 348 -6.54 -11.21 -21.58
C PHE A 348 -6.27 -11.39 -20.07
N THR A 349 -6.66 -10.42 -19.29
CA THR A 349 -6.74 -10.52 -17.83
C THR A 349 -8.03 -9.86 -17.40
N GLY A 350 -8.81 -10.53 -16.55
CA GLY A 350 -10.04 -10.01 -15.99
C GLY A 350 -10.17 -10.37 -14.52
N SER A 351 -10.69 -9.46 -13.71
CA SER A 351 -11.03 -9.72 -12.32
C SER A 351 -12.41 -9.18 -12.00
N TYR A 352 -13.13 -9.93 -11.20
CA TYR A 352 -14.37 -9.51 -10.56
C TYR A 352 -14.22 -9.63 -9.06
N PHE A 353 -14.73 -8.63 -8.36
CA PHE A 353 -14.71 -8.59 -6.91
C PHE A 353 -16.04 -8.11 -6.36
N PHE A 354 -16.55 -8.82 -5.38
CA PHE A 354 -17.75 -8.51 -4.62
C PHE A 354 -17.41 -8.43 -3.15
N ASN A 355 -17.95 -7.43 -2.46
CA ASN A 355 -17.86 -7.29 -1.01
C ASN A 355 -19.17 -6.72 -0.46
N ARG A 356 -19.66 -7.31 0.64
CA ARG A 356 -20.67 -6.74 1.49
C ARG A 356 -20.16 -6.72 2.92
N SER A 357 -20.28 -5.57 3.57
CA SER A 357 -19.81 -5.33 4.93
C SER A 357 -20.88 -4.64 5.74
N ASP A 358 -21.33 -5.29 6.81
CA ASP A 358 -22.18 -4.71 7.85
C ASP A 358 -21.26 -4.21 8.98
N ASN A 359 -21.28 -2.91 9.27
CA ASN A 359 -20.43 -2.27 10.28
C ASN A 359 -21.27 -1.62 11.37
N GLU A 360 -20.91 -1.85 12.62
CA GLU A 360 -21.37 -1.11 13.80
C GLU A 360 -20.19 -0.38 14.44
N SER A 361 -20.25 0.95 14.47
CA SER A 361 -19.17 1.80 14.99
C SER A 361 -19.70 2.73 16.09
N ASN A 362 -19.15 2.61 17.30
CA ASN A 362 -19.41 3.50 18.41
C ASN A 362 -18.18 4.39 18.61
N VAL A 363 -18.36 5.70 18.46
CA VAL A 363 -17.26 6.68 18.49
C VAL A 363 -17.47 7.65 19.65
N LEU A 364 -16.41 7.85 20.42
CA LEU A 364 -16.27 8.96 21.36
C LEU A 364 -15.20 9.89 20.78
N LEU A 365 -15.54 11.17 20.63
CA LEU A 365 -14.67 12.19 20.10
C LEU A 365 -14.57 13.36 21.05
N ASP A 366 -13.35 13.73 21.41
CA ASP A 366 -13.06 14.91 22.21
C ASP A 366 -12.16 15.83 21.39
N ARG A 367 -12.60 17.07 21.22
CA ARG A 367 -11.88 18.09 20.45
C ARG A 367 -11.70 19.35 21.26
N GLU A 368 -10.46 19.81 21.28
CA GLU A 368 -10.05 21.07 21.90
C GLU A 368 -9.68 22.08 20.83
N TYR A 369 -10.40 23.19 20.78
CA TYR A 369 -10.16 24.26 19.82
C TYR A 369 -9.22 25.31 20.37
N PHE A 370 -8.33 25.81 19.54
CA PHE A 370 -7.35 26.82 19.85
C PHE A 370 -7.98 28.22 19.68
N LEU A 371 -8.47 28.82 20.74
CA LEU A 371 -9.08 30.16 20.70
C LEU A 371 -8.16 31.29 21.19
N THR A 372 -7.76 31.21 22.47
CA THR A 372 -6.84 32.12 23.13
C THR A 372 -6.23 31.43 24.32
N ALA A 373 -5.13 31.95 24.87
CA ALA A 373 -4.47 31.38 26.04
C ALA A 373 -5.39 31.20 27.30
N ASP A 374 -6.44 32.01 27.39
CA ASP A 374 -7.33 32.04 28.57
C ASP A 374 -8.71 31.39 28.31
N ALA A 375 -8.97 30.87 27.08
CA ALA A 375 -10.29 30.33 26.72
C ALA A 375 -10.16 29.11 25.80
N THR A 376 -10.30 27.94 26.39
CA THR A 376 -10.39 26.66 25.66
C THR A 376 -11.85 26.34 25.38
N GLN A 377 -12.19 26.10 24.13
CA GLN A 377 -13.47 25.50 23.75
C GLN A 377 -13.30 24.01 23.54
N LEU A 378 -14.14 23.24 24.22
CA LEU A 378 -14.21 21.79 24.10
C LEU A 378 -15.47 21.41 23.34
N TYR A 379 -15.33 20.45 22.42
CA TYR A 379 -16.43 19.75 21.77
C TYR A 379 -16.31 18.26 22.05
N ASN A 380 -17.31 17.70 22.72
CA ASN A 380 -17.41 16.27 23.01
C ASN A 380 -18.54 15.67 22.19
N GLU A 381 -18.33 14.50 21.59
CA GLU A 381 -19.31 13.80 20.77
C GLU A 381 -19.30 12.31 21.10
N SER A 382 -20.51 11.75 21.24
CA SER A 382 -20.74 10.30 21.23
C SER A 382 -21.64 9.96 20.08
N SER A 383 -21.21 9.04 19.22
CA SER A 383 -22.01 8.62 18.05
C SER A 383 -22.02 7.12 17.86
N VAL A 384 -23.16 6.60 17.43
CA VAL A 384 -23.37 5.21 17.01
C VAL A 384 -23.74 5.22 15.54
N THR A 385 -22.93 4.53 14.74
CA THR A 385 -23.15 4.39 13.30
C THR A 385 -23.33 2.93 12.94
N GLU A 386 -24.41 2.60 12.26
CA GLU A 386 -24.63 1.31 11.61
C GLU A 386 -24.59 1.52 10.10
N SER A 387 -23.89 0.64 9.35
CA SER A 387 -23.87 0.76 7.90
C SER A 387 -23.78 -0.60 7.21
N ASP A 388 -24.56 -0.77 6.16
CA ASP A 388 -24.47 -1.86 5.18
C ASP A 388 -23.86 -1.32 3.89
N ASN A 389 -22.69 -1.81 3.53
CA ASN A 389 -21.98 -1.40 2.34
C ASN A 389 -21.76 -2.58 1.40
N MET A 390 -22.22 -2.45 0.17
CA MET A 390 -22.07 -3.44 -0.89
C MET A 390 -21.29 -2.84 -2.07
N ASN A 391 -20.28 -3.56 -2.54
CA ASN A 391 -19.42 -3.12 -3.63
C ASN A 391 -19.20 -4.24 -4.67
N HIS A 392 -19.35 -3.89 -5.95
CA HIS A 392 -19.00 -4.73 -7.10
C HIS A 392 -17.92 -4.04 -7.92
N ARG A 393 -16.87 -4.75 -8.25
CA ARG A 393 -15.78 -4.22 -9.07
C ARG A 393 -15.42 -5.18 -10.19
N VAL A 394 -15.26 -4.65 -11.39
CA VAL A 394 -14.80 -5.36 -12.59
C VAL A 394 -13.61 -4.63 -13.17
N ASN A 395 -12.50 -5.34 -13.33
CA ASN A 395 -11.33 -4.84 -14.04
C ASN A 395 -11.02 -5.79 -15.20
N VAL A 396 -10.77 -5.24 -16.39
CA VAL A 396 -10.38 -6.01 -17.56
C VAL A 396 -9.17 -5.36 -18.21
N ARG A 397 -8.26 -6.18 -18.70
CA ARG A 397 -7.15 -5.77 -19.55
C ARG A 397 -7.08 -6.69 -20.75
N LEU A 398 -7.28 -6.13 -21.93
CA LEU A 398 -7.14 -6.80 -23.21
C LEU A 398 -5.99 -6.15 -23.96
N ALA A 399 -4.91 -6.88 -24.21
CA ALA A 399 -3.82 -6.44 -25.06
C ALA A 399 -3.83 -7.28 -26.35
N TYR A 400 -3.93 -6.61 -27.49
CA TYR A 400 -3.96 -7.22 -28.81
C TYR A 400 -2.81 -6.70 -29.66
N ASP A 401 -1.87 -7.57 -29.99
CA ASP A 401 -0.77 -7.31 -30.90
C ASP A 401 -1.27 -7.62 -32.33
N ILE A 402 -1.66 -6.57 -33.05
CA ILE A 402 -2.18 -6.67 -34.42
C ILE A 402 -1.10 -7.27 -35.33
N ASP A 403 0.10 -6.70 -35.24
CA ASP A 403 1.32 -7.12 -35.89
C ASP A 403 2.54 -6.69 -35.09
N GLU A 404 3.77 -6.87 -35.60
CA GLU A 404 5.03 -6.54 -34.91
C GLU A 404 5.17 -5.04 -34.57
N THR A 405 4.43 -4.19 -35.28
CA THR A 405 4.54 -2.72 -35.19
C THR A 405 3.34 -2.07 -34.53
N ASN A 406 2.18 -2.71 -34.53
CA ASN A 406 0.91 -2.14 -34.08
C ASN A 406 0.29 -2.97 -32.96
N ALA A 407 -0.14 -2.31 -31.90
CA ALA A 407 -0.86 -2.96 -30.80
C ALA A 407 -1.94 -2.05 -30.21
N ILE A 408 -2.97 -2.70 -29.68
CA ILE A 408 -4.06 -2.06 -28.95
C ILE A 408 -4.09 -2.64 -27.52
N ILE A 409 -4.27 -1.76 -26.53
CA ILE A 409 -4.51 -2.15 -25.14
C ILE A 409 -5.80 -1.47 -24.67
N PHE A 410 -6.77 -2.27 -24.25
CA PHE A 410 -8.03 -1.79 -23.72
C PHE A 410 -8.18 -2.20 -22.27
N THR A 411 -8.42 -1.23 -21.38
CA THR A 411 -8.48 -1.43 -19.92
C THR A 411 -9.74 -0.79 -19.34
N PRO A 412 -10.92 -1.40 -19.50
CA PRO A 412 -12.14 -0.93 -18.84
C PRO A 412 -12.16 -1.35 -17.37
N ARG A 413 -12.65 -0.45 -16.53
CA ARG A 413 -12.85 -0.64 -15.09
C ARG A 413 -14.20 -0.09 -14.70
N PHE A 414 -14.93 -0.86 -13.89
CA PHE A 414 -16.24 -0.48 -13.38
C PHE A 414 -16.31 -0.77 -11.89
N SER A 415 -16.91 0.13 -11.14
CA SER A 415 -17.24 -0.06 -9.73
C SER A 415 -18.67 0.41 -9.50
N PHE A 416 -19.47 -0.45 -8.88
CA PHE A 416 -20.78 -0.12 -8.38
C PHE A 416 -20.79 -0.28 -6.87
N GLN A 417 -21.37 0.68 -6.14
CA GLN A 417 -21.49 0.64 -4.69
C GLN A 417 -22.87 1.08 -4.23
N SER A 418 -23.40 0.41 -3.18
CA SER A 418 -24.53 0.82 -2.38
C SER A 418 -24.09 0.91 -0.92
N ASN A 419 -24.49 1.97 -0.24
CA ASN A 419 -24.25 2.17 1.19
C ASN A 419 -25.52 2.71 1.84
N ASP A 420 -26.06 1.95 2.79
CA ASP A 420 -27.18 2.33 3.63
C ASP A 420 -26.64 2.51 5.04
N ALA A 421 -26.88 3.68 5.66
CA ALA A 421 -26.30 4.00 6.95
C ALA A 421 -27.27 4.76 7.86
N SER A 422 -27.19 4.48 9.16
CA SER A 422 -27.82 5.26 10.22
C SER A 422 -26.74 5.77 11.19
N ASN A 423 -26.93 6.97 11.69
CA ASN A 423 -26.08 7.56 12.72
C ASN A 423 -26.94 8.26 13.76
N SER A 424 -26.72 7.92 15.02
CA SER A 424 -27.26 8.64 16.17
C SER A 424 -26.11 9.30 16.92
N LEU A 425 -26.17 10.62 17.06
CA LEU A 425 -25.10 11.44 17.60
C LEU A 425 -25.62 12.28 18.77
N GLN A 426 -24.84 12.39 19.83
CA GLN A 426 -24.97 13.33 20.93
C GLN A 426 -23.69 14.17 21.02
N GLY A 427 -23.82 15.47 20.92
CA GLY A 427 -22.70 16.39 20.97
C GLY A 427 -22.89 17.50 22.00
N ALA A 428 -21.80 18.02 22.56
CA ALA A 428 -21.84 19.13 23.51
C ALA A 428 -20.65 20.06 23.28
N ASN A 429 -20.91 21.37 23.31
CA ASN A 429 -19.88 22.40 23.34
C ASN A 429 -19.79 23.08 24.71
N SER A 430 -18.60 23.37 25.16
CA SER A 430 -18.34 24.20 26.32
C SER A 430 -17.18 25.17 26.12
N LEU A 431 -17.20 26.32 26.76
CA LEU A 431 -16.16 27.33 26.75
C LEU A 431 -15.74 27.61 28.19
N ALA A 432 -14.45 27.45 28.50
CA ALA A 432 -13.91 27.62 29.85
C ALA A 432 -14.72 26.88 30.92
N GLY A 433 -15.22 25.70 30.62
CA GLY A 433 -16.04 24.85 31.51
C GLY A 433 -17.52 25.24 31.58
N VAL A 434 -17.97 26.27 30.86
CA VAL A 434 -19.38 26.66 30.80
C VAL A 434 -20.01 26.00 29.57
N ALA A 435 -21.11 25.25 29.74
CA ALA A 435 -21.85 24.65 28.61
C ALA A 435 -22.41 25.77 27.71
N LEU A 436 -22.21 25.64 26.40
CA LEU A 436 -22.72 26.55 25.39
C LEU A 436 -23.91 25.95 24.62
N SER A 437 -23.82 24.68 24.27
CA SER A 437 -24.86 24.00 23.51
C SER A 437 -24.75 22.47 23.60
N THR A 438 -25.90 21.82 23.38
CA THR A 438 -25.98 20.37 23.18
C THR A 438 -26.73 20.09 21.88
N THR A 439 -26.44 18.95 21.26
CA THR A 439 -27.17 18.45 20.10
C THR A 439 -27.45 16.97 20.24
N THR A 440 -28.65 16.58 19.82
CA THR A 440 -28.94 15.18 19.47
C THR A 440 -29.27 15.18 17.97
N ASN A 441 -28.74 14.22 17.22
CA ASN A 441 -28.92 14.18 15.78
C ASN A 441 -29.05 12.73 15.30
N ASP A 442 -30.21 12.38 14.77
CA ASP A 442 -30.44 11.12 14.09
C ASP A 442 -30.45 11.35 12.59
N TYR A 443 -29.59 10.62 11.90
CA TYR A 443 -29.38 10.76 10.47
C TYR A 443 -29.39 9.39 9.80
N VAL A 444 -30.22 9.24 8.76
CA VAL A 444 -30.33 8.02 7.95
C VAL A 444 -30.01 8.38 6.49
N SER A 445 -29.22 7.56 5.83
CA SER A 445 -28.88 7.80 4.43
C SER A 445 -28.84 6.52 3.60
N GLU A 446 -29.25 6.64 2.35
CA GLU A 446 -29.12 5.63 1.30
C GLU A 446 -28.34 6.23 0.14
N ASN A 447 -27.18 5.63 -0.20
CA ASN A 447 -26.31 6.12 -1.25
C ASN A 447 -26.02 5.03 -2.26
N ARG A 448 -26.03 5.37 -3.54
CA ARG A 448 -25.67 4.47 -4.64
C ARG A 448 -24.72 5.20 -5.59
N GLY A 449 -23.71 4.50 -6.09
CA GLY A 449 -22.74 5.08 -7.01
C GLY A 449 -22.26 4.09 -8.05
N LEU A 450 -22.05 4.61 -9.25
CA LEU A 450 -21.41 3.94 -10.37
C LEU A 450 -20.17 4.74 -10.79
N SER A 451 -19.03 4.09 -10.91
CA SER A 451 -17.83 4.71 -11.48
C SER A 451 -17.25 3.82 -12.57
N SER A 452 -16.83 4.45 -13.66
CA SER A 452 -16.07 3.78 -14.72
C SER A 452 -14.83 4.58 -15.07
N ASN A 453 -13.71 3.88 -15.27
CA ASN A 453 -12.49 4.47 -15.80
C ASN A 453 -11.92 3.52 -16.85
N SER A 454 -12.08 3.87 -18.11
CA SER A 454 -11.72 3.03 -19.24
C SER A 454 -10.69 3.72 -20.13
N ASN A 455 -9.64 2.99 -20.55
CA ASN A 455 -8.60 3.50 -21.42
C ASN A 455 -8.43 2.59 -22.63
N LEU A 456 -8.24 3.21 -23.80
CA LEU A 456 -7.94 2.55 -25.06
C LEU A 456 -6.65 3.14 -25.63
N LEU A 457 -5.56 2.37 -25.54
CA LEU A 457 -4.26 2.78 -26.05
C LEU A 457 -3.98 2.07 -27.38
N PHE A 458 -3.78 2.87 -28.45
CA PHE A 458 -3.16 2.42 -29.69
C PHE A 458 -1.70 2.84 -29.72
N ARG A 459 -0.79 1.98 -30.18
CA ARG A 459 0.64 2.24 -30.29
C ARG A 459 1.18 1.71 -31.61
N HIS A 460 2.05 2.52 -32.21
CA HIS A 460 2.72 2.21 -33.47
C HIS A 460 4.23 2.42 -33.39
N ARG A 461 5.01 1.42 -33.78
CA ARG A 461 6.46 1.47 -33.85
C ARG A 461 6.90 1.61 -35.28
N PHE A 462 7.65 2.65 -35.58
CA PHE A 462 8.21 2.87 -36.94
C PHE A 462 9.47 2.01 -37.14
N PRO A 463 9.90 1.81 -38.43
CA PRO A 463 11.12 1.08 -38.72
C PRO A 463 12.39 1.69 -38.13
N LYS A 464 12.43 3.02 -37.95
CA LYS A 464 13.54 3.69 -37.25
C LYS A 464 13.48 3.40 -35.79
N ALA A 465 14.48 2.70 -35.24
CA ALA A 465 14.56 2.33 -33.84
C ALA A 465 14.41 3.55 -32.91
N GLY A 466 13.50 3.49 -31.95
CA GLY A 466 13.19 4.57 -31.01
C GLY A 466 12.18 5.61 -31.53
N ARG A 467 11.72 5.53 -32.80
CA ARG A 467 10.62 6.35 -33.29
C ARG A 467 9.30 5.63 -33.03
N THR A 468 8.41 6.29 -32.27
CA THR A 468 7.10 5.73 -31.89
C THR A 468 6.01 6.77 -31.97
N ALA A 469 4.78 6.31 -32.21
CA ALA A 469 3.57 7.11 -32.06
C ALA A 469 2.56 6.34 -31.23
N SER A 470 1.83 7.03 -30.36
CA SER A 470 0.78 6.42 -29.55
C SER A 470 -0.35 7.40 -29.27
N VAL A 471 -1.55 6.85 -29.16
CA VAL A 471 -2.75 7.59 -28.77
C VAL A 471 -3.48 6.81 -27.69
N ASN A 472 -3.71 7.44 -26.56
CA ASN A 472 -4.50 6.88 -25.47
C ASN A 472 -5.80 7.69 -25.33
N PHE A 473 -6.94 7.03 -25.46
CA PHE A 473 -8.26 7.60 -25.18
C PHE A 473 -8.73 7.16 -23.81
N GLY A 474 -9.19 8.11 -22.99
CA GLY A 474 -9.75 7.87 -21.67
C GLY A 474 -11.21 8.27 -21.59
N LEU A 475 -12.04 7.42 -20.97
CA LEU A 475 -13.43 7.68 -20.62
C LEU A 475 -13.59 7.47 -19.11
N GLY A 476 -13.95 8.54 -18.40
CA GLY A 476 -14.35 8.50 -17.00
C GLY A 476 -15.85 8.78 -16.87
N LEU A 477 -16.55 7.94 -16.12
CA LEU A 477 -17.96 8.16 -15.73
C LEU A 477 -18.06 8.06 -14.23
N ASN A 478 -18.83 8.96 -13.63
CA ASN A 478 -19.15 8.93 -12.21
C ASN A 478 -20.61 9.35 -12.06
N ASP A 479 -21.41 8.51 -11.40
CA ASP A 479 -22.82 8.77 -11.12
C ASP A 479 -23.08 8.43 -9.66
N ARG A 480 -23.68 9.33 -8.91
CA ARG A 480 -24.02 9.17 -7.51
C ARG A 480 -25.41 9.68 -7.24
N ASN A 481 -26.18 8.88 -6.50
CA ASN A 481 -27.49 9.22 -6.03
C ASN A 481 -27.56 8.94 -4.53
N GLY A 482 -28.03 9.89 -3.74
CA GLY A 482 -28.19 9.76 -2.30
C GLY A 482 -29.50 10.38 -1.81
N ASN A 483 -30.15 9.72 -0.87
CA ASN A 483 -31.24 10.26 -0.09
C ASN A 483 -30.84 10.25 1.37
N ALA A 484 -31.24 11.28 2.12
CA ALA A 484 -31.02 11.32 3.55
C ALA A 484 -32.21 11.94 4.30
N GLU A 485 -32.38 11.48 5.52
CA GLU A 485 -33.33 12.03 6.49
C GLU A 485 -32.54 12.44 7.73
N GLN A 486 -32.86 13.61 8.28
CA GLN A 486 -32.23 14.15 9.46
C GLN A 486 -33.27 14.70 10.42
N LEU A 487 -33.13 14.30 11.69
CA LEU A 487 -33.82 14.89 12.82
C LEU A 487 -32.79 15.28 13.88
N ALA A 488 -32.56 16.58 14.05
CA ALA A 488 -31.66 17.08 15.07
C ALA A 488 -32.39 18.05 16.02
N THR A 489 -32.04 17.96 17.29
CA THR A 489 -32.49 18.87 18.33
C THR A 489 -31.26 19.54 18.94
N ASN A 490 -31.18 20.87 18.79
CA ASN A 490 -30.06 21.68 19.27
C ASN A 490 -30.55 22.60 20.38
N GLU A 491 -29.97 22.50 21.54
CA GLU A 491 -30.28 23.32 22.71
C GLU A 491 -29.05 24.24 22.94
N TYR A 492 -29.31 25.56 23.01
CA TYR A 492 -28.29 26.57 23.22
C TYR A 492 -28.50 27.25 24.55
N PHE A 493 -27.44 27.36 25.36
CA PHE A 493 -27.46 27.92 26.70
C PHE A 493 -26.86 29.34 26.70
N ASP A 494 -27.58 30.27 26.10
CA ASP A 494 -27.21 31.69 26.06
C ASP A 494 -28.04 32.51 27.08
N VAL A 495 -28.01 33.82 26.97
CA VAL A 495 -28.79 34.74 27.81
C VAL A 495 -30.31 34.37 27.82
N ILE A 496 -30.78 33.75 26.72
CA ILE A 496 -32.09 33.14 26.58
C ILE A 496 -31.89 31.75 25.98
N ASP A 497 -32.14 30.71 26.76
CA ASP A 497 -32.08 29.32 26.26
C ASP A 497 -33.00 29.17 25.03
N SER A 498 -32.42 28.64 23.96
CA SER A 498 -33.18 28.40 22.72
C SER A 498 -33.09 26.96 22.26
N LEU A 499 -34.20 26.45 21.73
CA LEU A 499 -34.31 25.11 21.17
C LEU A 499 -34.57 25.22 19.66
N ILE A 500 -33.67 24.64 18.87
CA ILE A 500 -33.80 24.59 17.41
C ILE A 500 -33.93 23.14 16.98
N VAL A 501 -35.03 22.82 16.30
CA VAL A 501 -35.25 21.50 15.72
C VAL A 501 -35.02 21.58 14.22
N VAL A 502 -34.16 20.71 13.71
CA VAL A 502 -33.90 20.49 12.29
C VAL A 502 -34.55 19.18 11.89
N ASP A 503 -35.61 19.24 11.10
CA ASP A 503 -36.34 18.07 10.59
C ASP A 503 -36.41 18.20 9.06
N GLN A 504 -35.60 17.43 8.36
CA GLN A 504 -35.35 17.63 6.92
C GLN A 504 -35.13 16.32 6.17
N ARG A 505 -35.40 16.34 4.86
CA ARG A 505 -35.05 15.32 3.88
C ARG A 505 -34.24 15.89 2.76
N SER A 506 -33.15 15.27 2.41
CA SER A 506 -32.32 15.70 1.30
C SER A 506 -32.17 14.62 0.23
N ARG A 507 -32.11 15.07 -1.02
CA ARG A 507 -31.75 14.26 -2.17
C ARG A 507 -30.52 14.89 -2.81
N ASN A 508 -29.51 14.09 -3.07
CA ASN A 508 -28.28 14.52 -3.74
C ASN A 508 -28.01 13.64 -4.96
N THR A 509 -27.86 14.27 -6.13
CA THR A 509 -27.46 13.57 -7.37
C THR A 509 -26.23 14.26 -7.95
N GLU A 510 -25.21 13.46 -8.26
CA GLU A 510 -23.99 13.94 -8.90
C GLU A 510 -23.67 13.07 -10.11
N ALA A 511 -23.53 13.68 -11.28
CA ALA A 511 -23.08 13.00 -12.49
C ALA A 511 -21.84 13.66 -13.05
N GLY A 512 -20.87 12.86 -13.46
CA GLY A 512 -19.63 13.36 -14.03
C GLY A 512 -19.19 12.54 -15.25
N THR A 513 -18.83 13.22 -16.33
CA THR A 513 -18.26 12.58 -17.54
C THR A 513 -16.95 13.24 -17.89
N THR A 514 -15.91 12.45 -18.07
CA THR A 514 -14.61 12.92 -18.52
C THR A 514 -14.20 12.21 -19.79
N LEU A 515 -13.91 12.97 -20.84
CA LEU A 515 -13.27 12.49 -22.04
C LEU A 515 -11.86 13.05 -22.13
N SER A 516 -10.90 12.19 -22.41
CA SER A 516 -9.51 12.60 -22.55
C SER A 516 -8.82 11.88 -23.70
N ALA A 517 -7.79 12.51 -24.26
CA ALA A 517 -6.86 11.87 -25.15
C ALA A 517 -5.43 12.24 -24.74
N ASN A 518 -4.47 11.36 -25.02
CA ASN A 518 -3.05 11.66 -24.91
C ASN A 518 -2.34 11.13 -26.15
N VAL A 519 -1.85 12.06 -26.97
CA VAL A 519 -1.12 11.78 -28.20
C VAL A 519 0.36 12.01 -27.93
N GLU A 520 1.19 11.00 -28.23
CA GLU A 520 2.64 11.10 -28.07
C GLU A 520 3.36 10.67 -29.34
N TYR A 521 4.37 11.42 -29.70
CA TYR A 521 5.31 11.07 -30.78
C TYR A 521 6.74 11.20 -30.28
N THR A 522 7.56 10.19 -30.53
CA THR A 522 8.98 10.21 -30.18
C THR A 522 9.86 10.11 -31.40
N GLU A 523 10.92 10.91 -31.42
CA GLU A 523 11.93 10.94 -32.49
C GLU A 523 13.32 10.77 -31.90
N PRO A 524 14.09 9.74 -32.30
CA PRO A 524 15.50 9.62 -31.93
C PRO A 524 16.34 10.69 -32.65
N ILE A 525 17.14 11.44 -31.87
CA ILE A 525 18.04 12.50 -32.32
C ILE A 525 19.47 12.10 -32.04
N GLY A 526 20.25 11.87 -33.07
CA GLY A 526 21.61 11.36 -32.93
C GLY A 526 21.64 9.94 -32.33
N GLY A 527 22.78 9.52 -31.77
CA GLY A 527 22.95 8.18 -31.24
C GLY A 527 22.49 7.98 -29.78
N ARG A 528 22.24 9.07 -29.04
CA ARG A 528 21.96 9.04 -27.60
C ARG A 528 20.78 9.91 -27.16
N GLY A 529 20.27 10.77 -28.05
CA GLY A 529 19.19 11.70 -27.77
C GLY A 529 17.84 11.18 -28.26
N GLN A 530 16.76 11.58 -27.58
CA GLN A 530 15.38 11.32 -27.99
C GLN A 530 14.52 12.52 -27.65
N LEU A 531 13.69 12.95 -28.58
CA LEU A 531 12.72 14.03 -28.43
C LEU A 531 11.32 13.44 -28.36
N GLN A 532 10.49 13.94 -27.46
CA GLN A 532 9.08 13.62 -27.38
C GLN A 532 8.24 14.88 -27.51
N VAL A 533 7.20 14.81 -28.31
CA VAL A 533 6.11 15.79 -28.38
C VAL A 533 4.85 15.12 -27.83
N ASN A 534 4.14 15.79 -26.96
CA ASN A 534 2.87 15.31 -26.41
C ASN A 534 1.78 16.38 -26.49
N TYR A 535 0.53 15.92 -26.66
CA TYR A 535 -0.66 16.76 -26.56
C TYR A 535 -1.76 15.99 -25.84
N SER A 536 -2.31 16.59 -24.76
CA SER A 536 -3.27 15.94 -23.87
C SER A 536 -4.49 16.85 -23.63
N PRO A 537 -5.50 16.82 -24.53
CA PRO A 537 -6.79 17.46 -24.28
C PRO A 537 -7.66 16.61 -23.32
N SER A 538 -8.46 17.30 -22.51
CA SER A 538 -9.45 16.67 -21.62
C SER A 538 -10.65 17.59 -21.43
N VAL A 539 -11.85 17.01 -21.45
CA VAL A 539 -13.10 17.70 -21.14
C VAL A 539 -13.79 16.95 -20.02
N THR A 540 -14.10 17.65 -18.93
CA THR A 540 -14.87 17.11 -17.81
C THR A 540 -16.15 17.93 -17.70
N ASN A 541 -17.31 17.27 -17.77
CA ASN A 541 -18.62 17.85 -17.45
C ASN A 541 -19.07 17.19 -16.15
N SER A 542 -19.68 17.98 -15.28
CA SER A 542 -20.20 17.47 -14.01
C SER A 542 -21.42 18.27 -13.59
N ASP A 543 -22.47 17.56 -13.21
CA ASP A 543 -23.76 18.09 -12.77
C ASP A 543 -23.96 17.65 -11.33
N ALA A 544 -24.46 18.56 -10.49
CA ALA A 544 -24.79 18.28 -9.10
C ALA A 544 -26.10 18.98 -8.73
N ASP A 545 -27.04 18.22 -8.22
CA ASP A 545 -28.34 18.66 -7.74
C ASP A 545 -28.50 18.16 -6.31
N ARG A 546 -28.58 19.08 -5.36
CA ARG A 546 -28.95 18.81 -3.97
C ARG A 546 -30.22 19.57 -3.67
N THR A 547 -31.28 18.84 -3.32
CA THR A 547 -32.54 19.41 -2.87
C THR A 547 -32.82 18.97 -1.45
N THR A 548 -32.92 19.93 -0.52
CA THR A 548 -33.27 19.71 0.88
C THR A 548 -34.65 20.32 1.16
N ASN A 549 -35.54 19.51 1.65
CA ASN A 549 -36.88 19.89 2.05
C ASN A 549 -37.00 19.83 3.57
N THR A 550 -37.49 20.89 4.16
CA THR A 550 -37.86 20.93 5.58
C THR A 550 -39.30 20.50 5.78
N ARG A 551 -39.61 20.02 6.96
CA ARG A 551 -40.98 19.62 7.32
C ARG A 551 -41.83 20.86 7.51
N ASP A 552 -42.92 20.91 6.77
CA ASP A 552 -43.98 21.92 6.93
C ASP A 552 -44.74 21.70 8.21
N SER A 553 -44.84 22.74 9.07
CA SER A 553 -45.50 22.64 10.39
C SER A 553 -46.99 22.38 10.31
N ASP A 554 -47.65 22.81 9.24
CA ASP A 554 -49.10 22.77 9.10
C ASP A 554 -49.55 21.44 8.50
N THR A 555 -48.82 20.93 7.53
CA THR A 555 -49.15 19.71 6.81
C THR A 555 -48.40 18.48 7.32
N GLY A 556 -47.31 18.66 7.99
CA GLY A 556 -46.40 17.57 8.42
C GLY A 556 -45.62 16.93 7.29
N LEU A 557 -45.69 17.47 6.06
CA LEU A 557 -45.01 16.96 4.88
C LEU A 557 -43.68 17.70 4.61
N TYR A 558 -42.74 17.03 3.95
CA TYR A 558 -41.47 17.63 3.54
C TYR A 558 -41.61 18.29 2.16
N THR A 559 -42.22 19.46 2.12
CA THR A 559 -42.56 20.17 0.89
C THR A 559 -41.91 21.54 0.76
N VAL A 560 -41.35 22.09 1.83
CA VAL A 560 -40.69 23.39 1.85
C VAL A 560 -39.21 23.23 1.50
N ILE A 561 -38.81 23.69 0.31
CA ILE A 561 -37.44 23.68 -0.11
C ILE A 561 -36.63 24.70 0.73
N ASP A 562 -35.53 24.29 1.33
CA ASP A 562 -34.58 25.17 1.97
C ASP A 562 -33.55 25.69 0.95
N PRO A 563 -33.57 26.98 0.62
CA PRO A 563 -32.65 27.53 -0.38
C PRO A 563 -31.18 27.54 0.05
N ALA A 564 -30.86 27.56 1.35
CA ALA A 564 -29.50 27.58 1.85
C ALA A 564 -28.83 26.20 1.79
N LEU A 565 -29.68 25.14 1.88
CA LEU A 565 -29.25 23.75 1.88
C LEU A 565 -29.43 23.06 0.52
N SER A 566 -29.92 23.79 -0.48
CA SER A 566 -30.23 23.27 -1.82
C SER A 566 -29.43 23.99 -2.90
N THR A 567 -29.00 23.23 -3.91
CA THR A 567 -28.25 23.80 -5.06
C THR A 567 -28.47 22.96 -6.31
N VAL A 568 -28.56 23.66 -7.46
CA VAL A 568 -28.42 23.03 -8.78
C VAL A 568 -27.24 23.70 -9.46
N PHE A 569 -26.22 22.93 -9.74
CA PHE A 569 -24.94 23.43 -10.24
C PHE A 569 -24.39 22.52 -11.35
N ASP A 570 -24.06 23.06 -12.46
CA ASP A 570 -23.32 22.41 -13.53
C ASP A 570 -21.92 23.01 -13.68
N SER A 571 -20.94 22.20 -14.04
CA SER A 571 -19.61 22.68 -14.36
C SER A 571 -19.01 21.96 -15.55
N ARG A 572 -18.18 22.71 -16.28
CA ARG A 572 -17.38 22.21 -17.39
C ARG A 572 -15.95 22.67 -17.25
N SER A 573 -15.02 21.71 -17.32
CA SER A 573 -13.59 22.00 -17.35
C SER A 573 -12.98 21.48 -18.64
N VAL A 574 -12.40 22.40 -19.43
CA VAL A 574 -11.66 22.05 -20.66
C VAL A 574 -10.19 22.31 -20.40
N ARG A 575 -9.40 21.23 -20.44
CA ARG A 575 -7.95 21.32 -20.26
C ARG A 575 -7.26 20.97 -21.57
N GLN A 576 -6.31 21.79 -21.96
CA GLN A 576 -5.42 21.57 -23.10
C GLN A 576 -3.99 21.65 -22.62
N ARG A 577 -3.19 20.60 -22.79
CA ARG A 577 -1.80 20.57 -22.40
C ARG A 577 -0.96 20.06 -23.56
N GLY A 578 0.04 20.84 -23.95
CA GLY A 578 1.01 20.48 -24.97
C GLY A 578 2.43 20.57 -24.42
N GLY A 579 3.30 19.66 -24.79
CA GLY A 579 4.63 19.62 -24.22
C GLY A 579 5.71 19.10 -25.15
N LEU A 580 6.92 19.49 -24.82
CA LEU A 580 8.15 19.07 -25.48
C LEU A 580 9.10 18.52 -24.41
N ARG A 581 9.65 17.32 -24.62
CA ARG A 581 10.61 16.70 -23.72
C ARG A 581 11.82 16.22 -24.50
N TYR A 582 13.01 16.39 -23.94
CA TYR A 582 14.25 15.88 -24.50
C TYR A 582 14.95 14.99 -23.48
N MET A 583 15.40 13.82 -23.91
CA MET A 583 16.14 12.86 -23.10
C MET A 583 17.46 12.55 -23.78
N ILE A 584 18.54 12.52 -22.98
CA ILE A 584 19.84 12.02 -23.40
C ILE A 584 20.25 10.87 -22.49
N ARG A 585 20.69 9.76 -23.10
CA ARG A 585 21.12 8.55 -22.40
C ARG A 585 22.60 8.28 -22.66
N GLY A 586 23.43 8.36 -21.62
CA GLY A 586 24.79 7.89 -21.60
C GLY A 586 24.88 6.46 -21.03
N GLU A 587 26.11 5.98 -20.86
CA GLU A 587 26.36 4.64 -20.27
C GLU A 587 25.96 4.56 -18.79
N LYS A 588 26.25 5.61 -18.01
CA LYS A 588 26.00 5.69 -16.57
C LYS A 588 24.97 6.75 -16.17
N ALA A 589 24.65 7.66 -17.07
CA ALA A 589 23.78 8.78 -16.77
C ALA A 589 22.64 8.89 -17.79
N MET A 590 21.44 9.18 -17.31
CA MET A 590 20.31 9.59 -18.12
C MET A 590 19.80 10.92 -17.59
N PHE A 591 19.63 11.87 -18.46
CA PHE A 591 19.01 13.17 -18.16
C PHE A 591 17.84 13.40 -19.08
N SER A 592 16.70 13.80 -18.52
CA SER A 592 15.51 14.20 -19.28
C SER A 592 15.02 15.53 -18.74
N THR A 593 14.66 16.42 -19.62
CA THR A 593 14.03 17.70 -19.28
C THR A 593 12.89 17.98 -20.23
N GLY A 594 11.91 18.72 -19.78
CA GLY A 594 10.76 19.06 -20.59
C GLY A 594 9.97 20.21 -20.03
N ILE A 595 9.13 20.77 -20.87
CA ILE A 595 8.23 21.85 -20.54
C ILE A 595 6.87 21.54 -21.17
N ASP A 596 5.84 21.62 -20.38
CA ASP A 596 4.46 21.54 -20.85
C ASP A 596 3.81 22.94 -20.66
N VAL A 597 2.98 23.35 -21.61
CA VAL A 597 2.11 24.54 -21.50
C VAL A 597 0.68 24.02 -21.35
N GLN A 598 -0.02 24.54 -20.37
CA GLN A 598 -1.38 24.13 -20.06
C GLN A 598 -2.31 25.33 -20.08
N ASN A 599 -3.50 25.16 -20.71
CA ASN A 599 -4.66 26.04 -20.56
C ASN A 599 -5.81 25.23 -19.95
N VAL A 600 -6.46 25.80 -18.94
CA VAL A 600 -7.65 25.24 -18.30
C VAL A 600 -8.73 26.30 -18.31
N ASP A 601 -9.82 26.05 -19.02
CA ASP A 601 -11.03 26.83 -18.99
C ASP A 601 -12.04 26.12 -18.09
N LEU A 602 -12.40 26.74 -16.98
CA LEU A 602 -13.39 26.30 -16.03
C LEU A 602 -14.61 27.19 -16.09
N SER A 603 -15.76 26.62 -16.39
CA SER A 603 -17.06 27.27 -16.29
C SER A 603 -17.94 26.54 -15.29
N GLY A 604 -18.66 27.25 -14.47
CA GLY A 604 -19.66 26.73 -13.55
C GLY A 604 -20.91 27.61 -13.60
N ASN A 605 -22.08 27.01 -13.57
CA ASN A 605 -23.35 27.71 -13.60
C ASN A 605 -24.28 27.16 -12.51
N GLN A 606 -24.62 28.03 -11.57
CA GLN A 606 -25.61 27.74 -10.55
C GLN A 606 -26.94 28.26 -11.00
N THR A 607 -27.99 27.45 -11.00
CA THR A 607 -29.35 27.86 -11.39
C THR A 607 -30.29 27.98 -10.19
N PHE A 608 -29.98 27.38 -9.07
CA PHE A 608 -30.69 27.43 -7.81
C PHE A 608 -29.69 27.49 -6.62
N PRO A 609 -29.95 28.22 -5.51
CA PRO A 609 -31.11 29.10 -5.24
C PRO A 609 -31.09 30.43 -5.98
N THR A 610 -29.94 30.88 -6.41
CA THR A 610 -29.72 32.11 -7.18
C THR A 610 -28.93 31.76 -8.42
N THR A 611 -29.29 32.37 -9.53
CA THR A 611 -28.55 32.17 -10.78
C THR A 611 -27.27 32.99 -10.76
N TYR A 612 -26.12 32.31 -10.86
CA TYR A 612 -24.84 32.96 -11.09
C TYR A 612 -23.90 32.03 -11.87
N GLY A 613 -22.98 32.63 -12.62
CA GLY A 613 -21.97 31.92 -13.38
C GLY A 613 -20.55 32.24 -12.92
N VAL A 614 -19.69 31.27 -12.97
CA VAL A 614 -18.26 31.42 -12.73
C VAL A 614 -17.51 31.03 -14.00
N GLU A 615 -16.67 31.91 -14.52
CA GLU A 615 -15.76 31.60 -15.61
C GLU A 615 -14.32 31.92 -15.18
N ARG A 616 -13.42 30.95 -15.33
CA ARG A 616 -12.00 31.08 -15.01
C ARG A 616 -11.15 30.44 -16.08
N THR A 617 -10.12 31.16 -16.53
CA THR A 617 -9.07 30.60 -17.40
C THR A 617 -7.75 30.64 -16.67
N PHE A 618 -7.05 29.50 -16.66
CA PHE A 618 -5.74 29.37 -16.06
C PHE A 618 -4.73 28.97 -17.15
N GLN A 619 -3.60 29.68 -17.18
CA GLN A 619 -2.50 29.38 -18.09
C GLN A 619 -1.23 29.15 -17.30
N ASP A 620 -0.64 27.97 -17.48
CA ASP A 620 0.51 27.55 -16.71
C ASP A 620 1.60 26.96 -17.58
N VAL A 621 2.83 27.20 -17.15
CA VAL A 621 4.02 26.57 -17.70
C VAL A 621 4.52 25.56 -16.68
N LEU A 622 4.65 24.29 -17.10
CA LEU A 622 4.92 23.16 -16.21
C LEU A 622 6.26 22.50 -16.57
N PRO A 623 7.39 23.04 -16.05
CA PRO A 623 8.71 22.43 -16.24
C PRO A 623 8.85 21.12 -15.47
N GLN A 624 9.63 20.20 -16.03
CA GLN A 624 9.99 18.93 -15.41
C GLN A 624 11.41 18.54 -15.78
N ALA A 625 12.09 17.80 -14.88
CA ALA A 625 13.41 17.27 -15.13
C ALA A 625 13.62 15.94 -14.38
N MET A 626 14.37 15.03 -14.95
CA MET A 626 14.79 13.79 -14.33
C MET A 626 16.26 13.52 -14.60
N PHE A 627 16.97 13.15 -13.54
CA PHE A 627 18.37 12.74 -13.62
C PHE A 627 18.50 11.37 -12.94
N ASN A 628 19.07 10.41 -13.66
CA ASN A 628 19.40 9.09 -13.13
C ASN A 628 20.88 8.85 -13.36
N TYR A 629 21.62 8.51 -12.30
CA TYR A 629 23.03 8.21 -12.34
C TYR A 629 23.33 6.86 -11.70
N GLN A 630 23.97 5.99 -12.45
CA GLN A 630 24.37 4.66 -12.03
C GLN A 630 25.85 4.65 -11.67
N PHE A 631 26.18 4.68 -10.37
CA PHE A 631 27.56 4.61 -9.88
C PHE A 631 28.19 3.24 -10.18
N SER A 632 27.41 2.18 -9.96
CA SER A 632 27.75 0.79 -10.23
C SER A 632 26.51 0.04 -10.71
N ARG A 633 26.60 -1.27 -10.96
CA ARG A 633 25.42 -2.11 -11.29
C ARG A 633 24.41 -2.21 -10.14
N THR A 634 24.83 -1.88 -8.93
CA THR A 634 24.05 -2.05 -7.69
C THR A 634 23.78 -0.74 -6.96
N ASP A 635 24.36 0.38 -7.43
CA ASP A 635 24.25 1.67 -6.77
C ASP A 635 23.75 2.70 -7.76
N ASN A 636 22.62 3.33 -7.45
CA ASN A 636 22.01 4.36 -8.31
C ASN A 636 21.48 5.54 -7.50
N LEU A 637 21.47 6.70 -8.14
CA LEU A 637 20.83 7.94 -7.68
C LEU A 637 19.85 8.38 -8.75
N ARG A 638 18.61 8.63 -8.33
CA ARG A 638 17.56 9.21 -9.17
C ARG A 638 17.08 10.51 -8.53
N ILE A 639 17.03 11.58 -9.31
CA ILE A 639 16.45 12.87 -8.93
C ILE A 639 15.36 13.20 -9.92
N PHE A 640 14.22 13.63 -9.41
CA PHE A 640 13.06 13.97 -10.21
C PHE A 640 12.49 15.29 -9.74
N TYR A 641 12.26 16.21 -10.66
CA TYR A 641 11.56 17.48 -10.44
C TYR A 641 10.38 17.57 -11.39
N ARG A 642 9.25 18.05 -10.88
CA ARG A 642 8.07 18.34 -11.68
C ARG A 642 7.23 19.44 -11.06
N THR A 643 6.46 20.09 -11.90
CA THR A 643 5.41 21.00 -11.49
C THR A 643 4.04 20.49 -11.90
N ASN A 644 3.02 20.92 -11.20
CA ASN A 644 1.66 20.57 -11.47
C ASN A 644 0.65 21.56 -10.88
N THR A 645 -0.57 21.57 -11.43
CA THR A 645 -1.69 22.35 -10.94
C THR A 645 -2.81 21.46 -10.44
N ASN A 646 -3.56 21.92 -9.45
CA ASN A 646 -4.77 21.28 -8.95
C ASN A 646 -5.94 22.26 -9.03
N THR A 647 -6.91 21.94 -9.88
CA THR A 647 -8.14 22.71 -10.06
C THR A 647 -9.12 22.37 -8.93
N PRO A 648 -9.84 23.35 -8.35
CA PRO A 648 -10.85 23.05 -7.34
C PRO A 648 -11.91 22.06 -7.84
N SER A 649 -12.41 21.21 -6.93
CA SER A 649 -13.52 20.31 -7.22
C SER A 649 -14.86 21.07 -7.23
N ILE A 650 -15.90 20.44 -7.79
CA ILE A 650 -17.25 20.99 -7.78
C ILE A 650 -17.71 21.27 -6.35
N SER A 651 -17.57 20.30 -5.47
CA SER A 651 -17.97 20.41 -4.06
C SER A 651 -17.25 21.55 -3.33
N GLN A 652 -16.02 21.85 -3.74
CA GLN A 652 -15.29 23.00 -3.22
C GLN A 652 -15.78 24.33 -3.77
N LEU A 653 -16.37 24.36 -4.98
CA LEU A 653 -16.88 25.57 -5.61
C LEU A 653 -18.36 25.86 -5.27
N GLN A 654 -19.12 24.87 -4.84
CA GLN A 654 -20.52 25.04 -4.47
C GLN A 654 -20.66 25.81 -3.16
N SER A 655 -21.41 26.91 -3.14
CA SER A 655 -21.66 27.67 -1.92
C SER A 655 -22.74 27.07 -1.01
N VAL A 656 -23.28 25.89 -1.35
CA VAL A 656 -24.31 25.21 -0.55
C VAL A 656 -23.78 24.86 0.83
N ILE A 657 -24.62 25.04 1.83
CA ILE A 657 -24.32 24.74 3.21
C ILE A 657 -24.61 23.27 3.50
N ASP A 658 -23.67 22.61 4.18
CA ASP A 658 -23.84 21.29 4.76
C ASP A 658 -23.98 21.43 6.28
N ASN A 659 -25.17 21.09 6.77
CA ASN A 659 -25.56 21.12 8.18
C ASN A 659 -25.84 19.73 8.75
N THR A 660 -25.29 18.69 8.13
CA THR A 660 -25.44 17.30 8.58
C THR A 660 -25.04 17.14 10.06
N ASN A 661 -24.04 17.91 10.51
CA ASN A 661 -23.80 18.15 11.94
C ASN A 661 -24.09 19.64 12.22
N PRO A 662 -25.17 19.97 12.95
CA PRO A 662 -25.58 21.35 13.19
C PRO A 662 -24.55 22.19 13.98
N LEU A 663 -23.70 21.54 14.76
CA LEU A 663 -22.63 22.24 15.50
C LEU A 663 -21.35 22.39 14.67
N ARG A 664 -21.25 21.75 13.50
CA ARG A 664 -20.11 21.80 12.59
C ARG A 664 -20.57 21.94 11.13
N ILE A 665 -20.83 23.15 10.74
CA ILE A 665 -21.37 23.49 9.43
C ILE A 665 -20.24 23.69 8.42
N THR A 666 -20.43 23.31 7.15
CA THR A 666 -19.49 23.58 6.09
C THR A 666 -20.12 24.13 4.82
N SER A 667 -19.33 24.75 3.97
CA SER A 667 -19.72 25.07 2.61
C SER A 667 -18.51 25.03 1.67
N GLY A 668 -18.76 25.12 0.36
CA GLY A 668 -17.73 25.42 -0.60
C GLY A 668 -17.48 26.92 -0.76
N ASN A 669 -16.57 27.25 -1.70
CA ASN A 669 -16.21 28.63 -2.01
C ASN A 669 -16.01 28.80 -3.52
N PRO A 670 -16.90 29.53 -4.23
CA PRO A 670 -16.81 29.75 -5.68
C PRO A 670 -15.62 30.63 -6.10
N GLU A 671 -14.99 31.36 -5.16
CA GLU A 671 -13.84 32.23 -5.43
C GLU A 671 -12.50 31.47 -5.50
N LEU A 672 -12.50 30.17 -5.33
CA LEU A 672 -11.29 29.37 -5.35
C LEU A 672 -10.57 29.44 -6.69
N ARG A 673 -9.24 29.52 -6.58
CA ARG A 673 -8.29 29.46 -7.69
C ARG A 673 -7.55 28.14 -7.68
N GLN A 674 -7.04 27.75 -8.82
CA GLN A 674 -6.20 26.59 -8.96
C GLN A 674 -4.88 26.77 -8.19
N SER A 675 -4.42 25.71 -7.53
CA SER A 675 -3.10 25.68 -6.89
C SER A 675 -2.02 25.24 -7.87
N TYR A 676 -0.79 25.77 -7.68
CA TYR A 676 0.40 25.40 -8.45
C TYR A 676 1.47 24.82 -7.50
N SER A 677 1.97 23.62 -7.81
CA SER A 677 2.88 22.90 -6.93
C SER A 677 4.20 22.55 -7.61
N HIS A 678 5.29 22.68 -6.85
CA HIS A 678 6.64 22.21 -7.17
C HIS A 678 6.93 20.97 -6.36
N PHE A 679 7.35 19.89 -7.01
CA PHE A 679 7.72 18.64 -6.37
C PHE A 679 9.12 18.22 -6.78
N VAL A 680 9.98 17.95 -5.79
CA VAL A 680 11.34 17.42 -5.96
C VAL A 680 11.42 16.11 -5.19
N MET A 681 12.06 15.10 -5.78
CA MET A 681 12.34 13.82 -5.14
C MET A 681 13.77 13.38 -5.47
N ALA A 682 14.48 12.86 -4.48
CA ALA A 682 15.76 12.18 -4.65
C ALA A 682 15.69 10.78 -4.03
N ARG A 683 16.19 9.78 -4.74
CA ARG A 683 16.31 8.39 -4.25
C ARG A 683 17.71 7.88 -4.52
N PHE A 684 18.33 7.32 -3.50
CA PHE A 684 19.61 6.64 -3.57
C PHE A 684 19.45 5.21 -3.08
N ASN A 685 19.94 4.25 -3.88
CA ASN A 685 19.95 2.83 -3.55
C ASN A 685 21.37 2.31 -3.64
N LYS A 686 21.76 1.52 -2.66
CA LYS A 686 23.03 0.80 -2.64
C LYS A 686 22.83 -0.62 -2.14
N THR A 687 23.28 -1.60 -2.92
CA THR A 687 23.18 -3.02 -2.56
C THR A 687 24.57 -3.65 -2.65
N VAL A 688 24.93 -4.46 -1.65
CA VAL A 688 26.15 -5.25 -1.63
C VAL A 688 25.78 -6.73 -1.75
N PRO A 689 25.69 -7.30 -2.97
CA PRO A 689 25.15 -8.64 -3.22
C PRO A 689 25.86 -9.74 -2.41
N ALA A 690 27.20 -9.68 -2.30
CA ALA A 690 28.00 -10.67 -1.60
C ALA A 690 27.65 -10.81 -0.11
N SER A 691 27.23 -9.72 0.55
CA SER A 691 26.85 -9.72 1.97
C SER A 691 25.35 -9.62 2.18
N GLY A 692 24.54 -9.43 1.12
CA GLY A 692 23.11 -9.18 1.19
C GLY A 692 22.71 -7.88 1.91
N ARG A 693 23.68 -6.94 2.11
CA ARG A 693 23.40 -5.64 2.72
C ARG A 693 22.75 -4.71 1.73
N VAL A 694 21.74 -3.98 2.20
CA VAL A 694 20.98 -3.01 1.40
C VAL A 694 20.92 -1.70 2.16
N PHE A 695 21.18 -0.59 1.49
CA PHE A 695 20.96 0.75 2.00
C PHE A 695 20.15 1.54 0.98
N MET A 696 19.09 2.20 1.45
CA MET A 696 18.22 3.00 0.61
C MET A 696 17.91 4.32 1.33
N MET A 697 17.88 5.40 0.58
CA MET A 697 17.52 6.72 1.07
C MET A 697 16.56 7.39 0.07
N PHE A 698 15.53 7.99 0.61
CA PHE A 698 14.53 8.77 -0.12
C PHE A 698 14.40 10.14 0.53
N ALA A 699 14.31 11.20 -0.27
CA ALA A 699 13.97 12.54 0.18
C ALA A 699 13.03 13.19 -0.83
N SER A 700 12.04 13.94 -0.37
CA SER A 700 11.12 14.70 -1.22
C SER A 700 10.72 16.02 -0.56
N MET A 701 10.39 16.98 -1.40
CA MET A 701 9.84 18.27 -1.00
C MET A 701 8.71 18.65 -1.95
N ASN A 702 7.62 19.14 -1.38
CA ASN A 702 6.49 19.72 -2.10
C ASN A 702 6.24 21.14 -1.60
N GLN A 703 6.06 22.09 -2.51
CA GLN A 703 5.68 23.47 -2.21
C GLN A 703 4.51 23.85 -3.09
N SER A 704 3.47 24.48 -2.52
CA SER A 704 2.28 24.90 -3.25
C SER A 704 2.03 26.40 -3.10
N GLN A 705 1.78 27.05 -4.23
CA GLN A 705 1.26 28.41 -4.33
C GLN A 705 -0.26 28.35 -4.50
N ASN A 706 -1.01 29.31 -3.96
CA ASN A 706 -2.49 29.29 -3.92
C ASN A 706 -3.02 27.93 -3.37
N ASN A 707 -2.37 27.37 -2.36
CA ASN A 707 -2.82 26.11 -1.79
C ASN A 707 -4.27 26.25 -1.30
N ILE A 708 -5.11 25.26 -1.60
CA ILE A 708 -6.48 25.23 -1.09
C ILE A 708 -6.40 24.74 0.35
N GLY A 709 -6.41 25.68 1.29
CA GLY A 709 -6.46 25.44 2.73
C GLY A 709 -7.87 25.64 3.28
N THR A 710 -8.00 25.75 4.59
CA THR A 710 -9.28 25.92 5.28
C THR A 710 -9.34 27.23 6.04
N GLU A 711 -10.48 27.90 5.97
CA GLU A 711 -10.90 28.93 6.90
C GLU A 711 -11.94 28.33 7.84
N SER A 712 -11.73 28.48 9.15
CA SER A 712 -12.68 28.09 10.18
C SER A 712 -13.13 29.30 10.97
N ILE A 713 -14.43 29.43 11.18
CA ILE A 713 -15.05 30.41 12.06
C ILE A 713 -15.65 29.66 13.23
N LEU A 714 -15.17 29.95 14.42
CA LEU A 714 -15.71 29.47 15.66
C LEU A 714 -16.60 30.58 16.22
N ALA A 715 -17.89 30.31 16.35
CA ALA A 715 -18.85 31.33 16.75
C ALA A 715 -18.73 31.62 18.26
N LEU A 716 -18.09 32.71 18.61
CA LEU A 716 -18.04 33.23 20.00
C LEU A 716 -19.35 33.86 20.44
N ARG A 717 -20.26 34.12 19.48
CA ARG A 717 -21.63 34.62 19.61
C ARG A 717 -22.39 34.23 18.36
N ASP A 718 -23.69 34.27 18.38
CA ASP A 718 -24.51 34.04 17.21
C ASP A 718 -24.04 34.91 16.02
N THR A 719 -23.71 34.26 14.92
CA THR A 719 -23.10 34.86 13.74
C THR A 719 -23.83 34.41 12.48
N THR A 720 -24.38 35.39 11.72
CA THR A 720 -24.99 35.06 10.43
C THR A 720 -23.91 34.78 9.39
N ILE A 721 -23.88 33.57 8.84
CA ILE A 721 -22.92 33.10 7.82
C ILE A 721 -23.48 33.14 6.41
N ALA A 722 -24.82 33.08 6.27
CA ALA A 722 -25.54 33.23 5.01
C ALA A 722 -26.96 33.74 5.29
N PRO A 723 -27.71 34.25 4.29
CA PRO A 723 -29.09 34.63 4.48
C PRO A 723 -29.94 33.48 5.01
N GLY A 724 -30.55 33.66 6.18
CA GLY A 724 -31.35 32.61 6.86
C GLY A 724 -30.54 31.56 7.62
N VAL A 725 -29.20 31.62 7.65
CA VAL A 725 -28.36 30.67 8.38
C VAL A 725 -27.55 31.38 9.44
N VAL A 726 -27.90 31.11 10.68
CA VAL A 726 -27.19 31.60 11.86
C VAL A 726 -26.32 30.48 12.42
N LEU A 727 -25.03 30.73 12.54
CA LEU A 727 -24.08 29.92 13.27
C LEU A 727 -24.23 30.28 14.75
N ALA A 728 -24.81 29.39 15.53
CA ALA A 728 -25.03 29.61 16.95
C ALA A 728 -23.72 29.61 17.73
N GLN A 729 -23.69 30.28 18.85
CA GLN A 729 -22.53 30.35 19.75
C GLN A 729 -22.00 28.94 20.07
N GLY A 730 -20.69 28.75 19.97
CA GLY A 730 -20.02 27.47 20.17
C GLY A 730 -19.96 26.58 18.94
N SER A 731 -20.72 26.88 17.89
CA SER A 731 -20.69 26.12 16.65
C SER A 731 -19.52 26.54 15.73
N GLN A 732 -19.08 25.65 14.88
CA GLN A 732 -18.02 25.86 13.90
C GLN A 732 -18.59 25.95 12.48
N TYR A 733 -18.08 26.91 11.69
CA TYR A 733 -18.25 26.95 10.24
C TYR A 733 -16.90 26.86 9.54
N SER A 734 -16.78 26.02 8.52
CA SER A 734 -15.53 25.86 7.76
C SER A 734 -15.77 25.93 6.25
N ARG A 735 -14.84 26.56 5.52
CA ARG A 735 -14.85 26.61 4.06
C ARG A 735 -13.43 26.56 3.47
N PRO A 736 -13.25 26.09 2.23
CA PRO A 736 -11.98 26.12 1.54
C PRO A 736 -11.62 27.54 1.11
N VAL A 737 -10.33 27.89 1.25
CA VAL A 737 -9.76 29.18 0.83
C VAL A 737 -8.37 28.98 0.22
N ASN A 738 -7.95 29.87 -0.69
CA ASN A 738 -6.58 29.82 -1.18
C ASN A 738 -5.62 30.49 -0.21
N LEU A 739 -4.58 29.78 0.20
CA LEU A 739 -3.53 30.26 1.11
C LEU A 739 -2.15 29.98 0.53
N ASP A 740 -1.28 30.96 0.55
CA ASP A 740 0.13 30.81 0.18
C ASP A 740 0.98 30.35 1.37
N GLY A 741 2.10 29.72 1.06
CA GLY A 741 3.09 29.32 2.06
C GLY A 741 3.04 27.85 2.47
N PHE A 742 2.17 27.05 1.90
CA PHE A 742 2.19 25.60 2.16
C PHE A 742 3.44 24.94 1.57
N TRP A 743 4.17 24.18 2.40
CA TRP A 743 5.20 23.27 1.94
C TRP A 743 5.36 22.08 2.87
N SER A 744 5.86 20.98 2.32
CA SER A 744 6.21 19.79 3.10
C SER A 744 7.50 19.18 2.60
N ALA A 745 8.32 18.70 3.53
CA ALA A 745 9.56 17.98 3.25
C ALA A 745 9.56 16.65 3.98
N ARG A 746 10.10 15.63 3.35
CA ARG A 746 10.16 14.29 3.91
C ARG A 746 11.44 13.58 3.52
N SER A 747 12.05 12.88 4.47
CA SER A 747 13.16 11.98 4.23
C SER A 747 12.92 10.64 4.91
N PHE A 748 13.43 9.58 4.30
CA PHE A 748 13.35 8.23 4.83
C PHE A 748 14.60 7.46 4.42
N MET A 749 15.17 6.68 5.34
CA MET A 749 16.27 5.78 5.06
C MET A 749 15.99 4.41 5.67
N THR A 750 16.48 3.36 5.00
CA THR A 750 16.44 2.00 5.49
C THR A 750 17.77 1.30 5.23
N ALA A 751 18.18 0.47 6.20
CA ALA A 751 19.35 -0.40 6.09
C ALA A 751 18.94 -1.83 6.43
N GLY A 752 19.18 -2.74 5.49
CA GLY A 752 18.98 -4.18 5.66
C GLY A 752 20.33 -4.87 5.91
N LEU A 753 20.45 -5.52 7.06
CA LEU A 753 21.69 -6.10 7.56
C LEU A 753 21.46 -7.58 7.92
N PRO A 754 21.93 -8.54 7.11
CA PRO A 754 21.98 -9.93 7.54
C PRO A 754 22.95 -10.08 8.70
N THR A 755 22.53 -10.76 9.74
CA THR A 755 23.35 -11.01 10.92
C THR A 755 23.53 -12.51 11.17
N GLY A 756 24.72 -12.91 11.65
CA GLY A 756 24.97 -14.27 12.11
C GLY A 756 24.27 -14.60 13.44
N VAL A 757 23.92 -13.58 14.22
CA VAL A 757 23.21 -13.76 15.49
C VAL A 757 21.81 -14.29 15.18
N LEU A 758 21.46 -15.47 15.71
CA LEU A 758 20.22 -16.17 15.44
C LEU A 758 19.89 -16.33 13.94
N LYS A 759 20.93 -16.32 13.06
CA LYS A 759 20.73 -16.37 11.59
C LYS A 759 19.58 -15.46 11.13
N SER A 760 19.56 -14.19 11.58
CA SER A 760 18.45 -13.26 11.39
C SER A 760 18.77 -12.18 10.36
N ASN A 761 17.72 -11.55 9.85
CA ASN A 761 17.81 -10.30 9.08
C ASN A 761 17.33 -9.15 9.96
N VAL A 762 18.14 -8.11 10.06
CA VAL A 762 17.81 -6.89 10.78
C VAL A 762 17.59 -5.78 9.76
N ASN A 763 16.39 -5.21 9.74
CA ASN A 763 16.07 -4.05 8.95
C ASN A 763 15.86 -2.87 9.90
N VAL A 764 16.60 -1.79 9.71
CA VAL A 764 16.47 -0.55 10.49
C VAL A 764 16.01 0.56 9.55
N ASN A 765 15.06 1.35 10.00
CA ASN A 765 14.56 2.49 9.28
C ASN A 765 14.55 3.74 10.16
N ALA A 766 14.70 4.90 9.54
CA ALA A 766 14.53 6.20 10.16
C ALA A 766 13.93 7.16 9.13
N GLY A 767 13.07 8.03 9.59
CA GLY A 767 12.40 9.03 8.76
C GLY A 767 12.19 10.34 9.52
N TYR A 768 12.09 11.40 8.75
CA TYR A 768 11.72 12.71 9.23
C TYR A 768 10.78 13.36 8.22
N SER A 769 9.69 13.93 8.69
CA SER A 769 8.83 14.78 7.87
C SER A 769 8.54 16.08 8.59
N LEU A 770 8.40 17.14 7.81
CA LEU A 770 7.98 18.46 8.23
C LEU A 770 6.89 18.96 7.30
N THR A 771 5.78 19.39 7.87
CA THR A 771 4.68 20.01 7.13
C THR A 771 4.42 21.40 7.70
N HIS A 772 4.49 22.40 6.86
CA HIS A 772 4.18 23.79 7.13
C HIS A 772 2.84 24.12 6.49
N SER A 773 1.78 24.18 7.31
CA SER A 773 0.39 24.32 6.86
C SER A 773 -0.23 25.62 7.38
N PRO A 774 -0.53 26.58 6.49
CA PRO A 774 -1.28 27.78 6.85
C PRO A 774 -2.79 27.53 6.86
N GLY A 775 -3.50 28.07 7.83
CA GLY A 775 -4.96 28.11 7.97
C GLY A 775 -5.45 29.48 8.45
N LEU A 776 -6.76 29.71 8.39
CA LEU A 776 -7.42 30.88 8.96
C LEU A 776 -8.39 30.44 10.05
N LEU A 777 -8.24 30.99 11.24
CA LEU A 777 -9.19 30.80 12.35
C LEU A 777 -9.72 32.17 12.78
N ASN A 778 -11.03 32.37 12.66
CA ASN A 778 -11.68 33.66 12.91
C ASN A 778 -11.00 34.85 12.17
N GLY A 779 -10.55 34.58 10.92
CA GLY A 779 -9.84 35.57 10.12
C GLY A 779 -8.38 35.79 10.46
N ILE A 780 -7.86 35.15 11.50
CA ILE A 780 -6.46 35.23 11.91
C ILE A 780 -5.68 34.09 11.26
N ARG A 781 -4.59 34.41 10.58
CA ARG A 781 -3.72 33.40 9.96
C ARG A 781 -2.88 32.71 11.03
N ASN A 782 -3.11 31.43 11.19
CA ASN A 782 -2.26 30.52 11.97
C ASN A 782 -1.47 29.61 11.03
N VAL A 783 -0.24 29.29 11.39
CA VAL A 783 0.58 28.31 10.68
C VAL A 783 0.95 27.22 11.65
N SER A 784 0.65 25.99 11.26
CA SER A 784 1.06 24.80 12.01
C SER A 784 2.29 24.17 11.35
N ASP A 785 3.38 24.09 12.11
CA ASP A 785 4.59 23.34 11.78
C ASP A 785 4.56 22.00 12.49
N THR A 786 4.30 20.93 11.72
CA THR A 786 4.25 19.58 12.25
C THR A 786 5.51 18.80 11.85
N HIS A 787 6.34 18.47 12.84
CA HIS A 787 7.50 17.62 12.70
C HIS A 787 7.15 16.20 13.12
N THR A 788 7.47 15.21 12.30
CA THR A 788 7.34 13.81 12.66
C THR A 788 8.68 13.12 12.50
N ILE A 789 9.18 12.56 13.58
CA ILE A 789 10.39 11.74 13.62
C ILE A 789 9.93 10.29 13.72
N THR A 790 10.35 9.47 12.77
CA THR A 790 10.03 8.04 12.75
C THR A 790 11.29 7.22 12.86
N SER A 791 11.24 6.14 13.63
CA SER A 791 12.31 5.15 13.69
C SER A 791 11.69 3.76 13.84
N GLY A 792 12.36 2.74 13.30
CA GLY A 792 11.87 1.39 13.43
C GLY A 792 12.93 0.34 13.17
N ALA A 793 12.65 -0.86 13.66
CA ALA A 793 13.47 -2.03 13.42
C ALA A 793 12.59 -3.27 13.21
N VAL A 794 12.98 -4.13 12.29
CA VAL A 794 12.38 -5.45 12.08
C VAL A 794 13.49 -6.48 12.14
N ILE A 795 13.33 -7.47 13.01
CA ILE A 795 14.26 -8.61 13.16
C ILE A 795 13.49 -9.85 12.75
N GLY A 796 13.77 -10.37 11.56
CA GLY A 796 13.13 -11.57 11.03
C GLY A 796 14.06 -12.77 11.10
N SER A 797 13.58 -13.90 11.61
CA SER A 797 14.34 -15.15 11.66
C SER A 797 14.62 -15.70 10.27
N ASN A 798 15.77 -16.31 10.11
CA ASN A 798 16.15 -17.10 8.92
C ASN A 798 16.79 -18.43 9.34
N ILE A 799 16.37 -18.99 10.49
CA ILE A 799 16.93 -20.19 11.12
C ILE A 799 16.46 -21.42 10.38
N SER A 800 15.15 -21.63 10.32
CA SER A 800 14.52 -22.81 9.71
C SER A 800 13.03 -22.52 9.43
N GLU A 801 12.41 -23.41 8.66
CA GLU A 801 10.96 -23.40 8.43
C GLU A 801 10.14 -23.80 9.67
N LYS A 802 10.78 -24.38 10.69
CA LYS A 802 10.13 -24.83 11.94
C LYS A 802 10.10 -23.77 13.03
N VAL A 803 11.05 -22.83 12.97
CA VAL A 803 11.17 -21.74 13.93
C VAL A 803 11.16 -20.45 13.14
N ASP A 804 10.04 -19.76 13.18
CA ASP A 804 9.84 -18.50 12.49
C ASP A 804 9.41 -17.45 13.50
N PHE A 805 10.22 -16.40 13.64
CA PHE A 805 9.87 -15.26 14.47
C PHE A 805 10.14 -13.95 13.75
N THR A 806 9.37 -12.94 14.11
CA THR A 806 9.56 -11.56 13.67
C THR A 806 9.34 -10.64 14.87
N PHE A 807 10.35 -9.85 15.20
CA PHE A 807 10.25 -8.76 16.18
C PHE A 807 10.19 -7.45 15.41
N THR A 808 9.26 -6.59 15.78
CA THR A 808 9.08 -5.27 15.19
C THR A 808 9.11 -4.21 16.28
N TYR A 809 9.75 -3.10 16.00
CA TYR A 809 9.66 -1.89 16.78
C TYR A 809 9.42 -0.72 15.86
N ALA A 810 8.48 0.14 16.22
CA ALA A 810 8.19 1.38 15.50
C ALA A 810 7.98 2.51 16.49
N LEU A 811 8.58 3.65 16.25
CA LEU A 811 8.48 4.87 17.04
C LEU A 811 8.09 6.02 16.15
N ASN A 812 7.11 6.82 16.60
CA ASN A 812 6.72 8.09 16.02
C ASN A 812 6.71 9.15 17.10
N TYR A 813 7.51 10.17 16.93
CA TYR A 813 7.50 11.35 17.77
C TYR A 813 7.02 12.53 16.94
N ASN A 814 5.89 13.09 17.33
CA ASN A 814 5.24 14.20 16.69
C ASN A 814 5.40 15.46 17.54
N ILE A 815 5.78 16.54 16.88
CA ILE A 815 5.95 17.86 17.46
C ILE A 815 5.14 18.84 16.62
N SER A 816 4.10 19.42 17.16
CA SER A 816 3.31 20.46 16.49
C SER A 816 3.61 21.81 17.13
N ARG A 817 3.85 22.83 16.29
CA ARG A 817 4.11 24.20 16.69
C ARG A 817 3.18 25.12 15.90
N ASN A 818 2.52 26.03 16.61
CA ASN A 818 1.58 26.97 16.06
C ASN A 818 2.09 28.41 16.21
N THR A 819 1.87 29.25 15.20
CA THR A 819 2.41 30.63 15.21
C THR A 819 1.61 31.58 16.08
N VAL A 820 0.31 31.33 16.27
CA VAL A 820 -0.59 32.22 17.02
C VAL A 820 -0.93 31.63 18.40
N TYR A 821 -1.11 30.34 18.48
CA TYR A 821 -1.59 29.63 19.67
C TYR A 821 -0.49 28.75 20.24
N THR A 822 0.60 29.38 20.69
CA THR A 822 1.83 28.67 21.13
C THR A 822 1.64 27.87 22.41
N ASP A 823 0.67 28.19 23.23
CA ASP A 823 0.37 27.45 24.49
C ASP A 823 -0.23 26.05 24.21
N LEU A 824 -0.65 25.83 22.99
CA LEU A 824 -1.25 24.56 22.52
C LEU A 824 -0.29 23.75 21.65
N ASP A 825 1.00 24.06 21.69
CA ASP A 825 2.03 23.24 21.07
C ASP A 825 1.99 21.82 21.67
N ALA A 826 1.73 20.85 20.83
CA ALA A 826 1.56 19.47 21.23
C ALA A 826 2.77 18.62 20.87
N ASN A 827 3.27 17.88 21.83
CA ASN A 827 4.26 16.84 21.59
C ASN A 827 3.68 15.51 22.04
N TYR A 828 3.63 14.53 21.16
CA TYR A 828 3.21 13.22 21.54
C TYR A 828 4.09 12.13 20.94
N LEU A 829 4.26 11.07 21.70
CA LEU A 829 5.04 9.92 21.35
C LEU A 829 4.10 8.74 21.19
N TYR A 830 4.22 8.07 20.06
CA TYR A 830 3.62 6.77 19.81
C TYR A 830 4.70 5.75 19.53
N HIS A 831 4.70 4.65 20.25
CA HIS A 831 5.55 3.53 19.88
C HIS A 831 4.82 2.19 19.98
N ARG A 832 5.23 1.30 19.12
CA ARG A 832 4.68 -0.05 18.99
C ARG A 832 5.80 -1.07 19.02
N THR A 833 5.63 -2.08 19.85
CA THR A 833 6.52 -3.25 19.90
C THR A 833 5.71 -4.48 19.55
N GLY A 834 6.14 -5.22 18.54
CA GLY A 834 5.49 -6.44 18.09
C GLY A 834 6.42 -7.65 18.20
N ALA A 835 5.87 -8.79 18.60
CA ALA A 835 6.56 -10.08 18.60
C ALA A 835 5.64 -11.15 18.02
N ARG A 836 5.99 -11.67 16.85
CA ARG A 836 5.29 -12.80 16.23
C ARG A 836 6.20 -14.01 16.25
N ILE A 837 5.70 -15.13 16.74
CA ILE A 837 6.44 -16.38 16.84
C ILE A 837 5.57 -17.52 16.33
N ASN A 838 6.11 -18.27 15.38
CA ASN A 838 5.50 -19.48 14.82
C ASN A 838 6.46 -20.66 15.03
N LEU A 839 5.99 -21.68 15.73
CA LEU A 839 6.76 -22.86 16.04
C LEU A 839 6.06 -24.11 15.49
N LEU A 840 6.80 -24.91 14.74
CA LEU A 840 6.40 -26.23 14.34
C LEU A 840 7.27 -27.25 15.09
N PHE A 841 6.70 -27.91 16.10
CA PHE A 841 7.42 -28.89 16.90
C PHE A 841 6.88 -30.30 16.68
N GLY A 842 7.78 -31.27 16.78
CA GLY A 842 7.51 -32.60 16.27
C GLY A 842 7.33 -32.54 14.75
N LYS A 843 6.33 -33.23 14.24
CA LYS A 843 5.95 -33.22 12.80
C LYS A 843 4.60 -32.54 12.55
N SER A 844 3.83 -32.25 13.60
CA SER A 844 2.41 -31.92 13.47
C SER A 844 1.90 -30.80 14.38
N TRP A 845 2.58 -30.50 15.47
CA TRP A 845 2.13 -29.49 16.42
C TRP A 845 2.55 -28.10 16.00
N VAL A 846 1.63 -27.17 16.00
CA VAL A 846 1.85 -25.77 15.64
C VAL A 846 1.47 -24.89 16.83
N PHE A 847 2.36 -23.98 17.18
CA PHE A 847 2.09 -22.91 18.12
C PHE A 847 2.37 -21.57 17.46
N ASN A 848 1.39 -20.68 17.51
CA ASN A 848 1.51 -19.31 17.02
C ASN A 848 1.23 -18.36 18.18
N THR A 849 1.98 -17.30 18.27
CA THR A 849 1.65 -16.22 19.17
C THR A 849 2.04 -14.88 18.55
N ASP A 850 1.20 -13.89 18.76
CA ASP A 850 1.39 -12.53 18.31
C ASP A 850 1.12 -11.58 19.50
N LEU A 851 2.10 -10.80 19.84
CA LEU A 851 2.06 -9.85 20.95
C LEU A 851 2.34 -8.47 20.38
N ASN A 852 1.43 -7.53 20.63
CA ASN A 852 1.55 -6.15 20.20
C ASN A 852 1.34 -5.24 21.42
N ALA A 853 2.41 -4.57 21.82
CA ALA A 853 2.37 -3.51 22.82
C ALA A 853 2.35 -2.16 22.10
N ILE A 854 1.39 -1.33 22.46
CA ILE A 854 1.18 -0.01 21.90
C ILE A 854 1.10 0.96 23.04
N GLN A 855 1.89 2.02 22.96
CA GLN A 855 1.96 3.05 23.98
C GLN A 855 1.86 4.42 23.34
N TYR A 856 0.97 5.22 23.92
CA TYR A 856 0.84 6.64 23.65
C TYR A 856 1.23 7.43 24.89
N SER A 857 2.00 8.48 24.73
CA SER A 857 2.35 9.40 25.80
C SER A 857 2.40 10.84 25.29
N GLY A 858 2.09 11.79 26.16
CA GLY A 858 1.97 13.21 25.83
C GLY A 858 0.62 13.56 25.21
N LEU A 859 -0.37 12.70 25.37
CA LEU A 859 -1.78 12.97 25.16
C LEU A 859 -2.36 13.59 26.45
N GLY A 860 -3.63 14.01 26.46
CA GLY A 860 -4.31 14.36 27.72
C GLY A 860 -4.41 13.15 28.67
N GLU A 861 -4.52 13.38 29.98
CA GLU A 861 -4.50 12.28 30.99
C GLU A 861 -5.49 11.13 30.73
N ALA A 862 -6.60 11.40 30.03
CA ALA A 862 -7.60 10.40 29.65
C ALA A 862 -7.20 9.54 28.41
N TYR A 863 -6.17 9.91 27.67
CA TYR A 863 -5.78 9.33 26.38
C TYR A 863 -4.37 8.78 26.32
N ASP A 864 -3.54 9.02 27.34
CA ASP A 864 -2.28 8.30 27.52
C ASP A 864 -2.62 6.84 27.79
N GLN A 865 -2.19 5.93 26.94
CA GLN A 865 -2.59 4.52 26.99
C GLN A 865 -1.43 3.58 26.75
N ASP A 866 -1.43 2.51 27.52
CA ASP A 866 -0.57 1.35 27.35
C ASP A 866 -1.45 0.13 27.05
N ASN A 867 -1.48 -0.31 25.78
CA ASN A 867 -2.28 -1.45 25.36
C ASN A 867 -1.38 -2.62 24.99
N LEU A 868 -1.68 -3.79 25.54
CA LEU A 868 -1.00 -5.03 25.23
C LEU A 868 -2.01 -6.03 24.65
N VAL A 869 -2.04 -6.15 23.33
CA VAL A 869 -2.87 -7.13 22.64
C VAL A 869 -2.08 -8.41 22.47
N TRP A 870 -2.53 -9.46 23.11
CA TRP A 870 -1.90 -10.78 23.05
C TRP A 870 -2.83 -11.80 22.43
N ASN A 871 -2.34 -12.42 21.36
CA ASN A 871 -3.05 -13.42 20.60
C ASN A 871 -2.25 -14.74 20.60
N ALA A 872 -2.93 -15.87 20.75
CA ALA A 872 -2.26 -17.16 20.68
C ALA A 872 -3.13 -18.23 20.00
N GLY A 873 -2.47 -19.18 19.36
CA GLY A 873 -3.11 -20.30 18.71
C GLY A 873 -2.29 -21.58 18.89
N PHE A 874 -2.99 -22.68 19.16
CA PHE A 874 -2.40 -23.99 19.27
C PHE A 874 -3.12 -24.97 18.36
N GLY A 875 -2.37 -25.66 17.49
CA GLY A 875 -2.95 -26.48 16.42
C GLY A 875 -2.23 -27.81 16.23
N TYR A 876 -2.95 -28.71 15.61
CA TYR A 876 -2.45 -30.01 15.21
C TYR A 876 -2.71 -30.25 13.72
N LYS A 877 -1.61 -30.56 12.99
CA LYS A 877 -1.64 -30.92 11.58
C LYS A 877 -1.80 -32.41 11.39
N PHE A 878 -2.66 -32.80 10.47
CA PHE A 878 -2.95 -34.17 10.13
C PHE A 878 -3.22 -34.30 8.62
N LEU A 879 -3.60 -35.44 8.14
CA LEU A 879 -3.67 -35.85 6.73
C LEU A 879 -2.30 -35.93 6.04
N LYS A 880 -2.29 -36.56 4.86
CA LYS A 880 -1.07 -36.73 4.07
C LYS A 880 -0.49 -35.37 3.67
N GLY A 881 0.81 -35.19 3.90
CA GLY A 881 1.48 -33.92 3.60
C GLY A 881 1.08 -32.77 4.52
N ASN A 882 0.54 -33.03 5.73
CA ASN A 882 0.05 -31.99 6.65
C ASN A 882 -1.03 -31.10 6.03
N GLY A 883 -1.85 -31.67 5.14
CA GLY A 883 -2.87 -30.92 4.40
C GLY A 883 -4.07 -30.48 5.27
N GLY A 884 -4.34 -31.14 6.40
CA GLY A 884 -5.38 -30.79 7.36
C GLY A 884 -4.79 -30.18 8.63
N GLU A 885 -5.48 -29.22 9.21
CA GLU A 885 -5.12 -28.61 10.49
C GLU A 885 -6.37 -28.26 11.29
N VAL A 886 -6.38 -28.58 12.59
CA VAL A 886 -7.32 -28.05 13.58
C VAL A 886 -6.56 -27.17 14.53
N ARG A 887 -7.06 -25.94 14.79
CA ARG A 887 -6.41 -24.95 15.62
C ARG A 887 -7.41 -24.27 16.54
N LEU A 888 -7.09 -24.23 17.83
CA LEU A 888 -7.74 -23.38 18.79
C LEU A 888 -7.03 -22.03 18.79
N MET A 889 -7.76 -20.95 18.62
CA MET A 889 -7.28 -19.57 18.59
C MET A 889 -7.96 -18.75 19.67
N VAL A 890 -7.18 -17.95 20.38
CA VAL A 890 -7.68 -16.93 21.31
C VAL A 890 -7.13 -15.59 20.88
N ALA A 891 -8.04 -14.67 20.57
CA ALA A 891 -7.73 -13.28 20.26
C ALA A 891 -7.83 -12.43 21.51
N ASP A 892 -6.94 -11.47 21.64
CA ASP A 892 -6.89 -10.50 22.73
C ASP A 892 -7.09 -11.14 24.11
N ILE A 893 -6.17 -12.05 24.45
CA ILE A 893 -6.21 -12.83 25.69
C ILE A 893 -6.38 -11.95 26.92
N LEU A 894 -5.77 -10.74 26.89
CA LEU A 894 -5.77 -9.79 27.99
C LEU A 894 -6.99 -8.86 27.99
N ASP A 895 -7.79 -8.86 26.92
CA ASP A 895 -8.96 -8.01 26.71
C ASP A 895 -8.61 -6.50 26.84
N GLN A 896 -7.51 -6.11 26.17
CA GLN A 896 -6.95 -4.76 26.21
C GLN A 896 -6.97 -4.06 24.84
N ASN A 897 -7.62 -4.66 23.85
CA ASN A 897 -7.69 -4.03 22.53
C ASN A 897 -8.45 -2.69 22.61
N ASN A 898 -7.89 -1.65 22.00
CA ASN A 898 -8.46 -0.32 22.03
C ASN A 898 -8.09 0.42 20.74
N SER A 899 -8.93 1.36 20.30
CA SER A 899 -8.66 2.21 19.14
C SER A 899 -8.76 3.67 19.53
N VAL A 900 -7.61 4.33 19.69
CA VAL A 900 -7.52 5.78 19.91
C VAL A 900 -6.67 6.39 18.82
N VAL A 901 -7.15 7.48 18.22
CA VAL A 901 -6.43 8.24 17.18
C VAL A 901 -6.43 9.71 17.57
N ARG A 902 -5.24 10.31 17.68
CA ARG A 902 -5.09 11.75 17.85
C ARG A 902 -4.82 12.44 16.53
N THR A 903 -5.55 13.50 16.24
CA THR A 903 -5.32 14.42 15.13
C THR A 903 -4.98 15.79 15.66
N VAL A 904 -3.89 16.38 15.17
CA VAL A 904 -3.49 17.76 15.46
C VAL A 904 -3.41 18.53 14.16
N ASN A 905 -4.07 19.64 14.07
CA ASN A 905 -4.01 20.54 12.92
C ASN A 905 -3.86 22.00 13.37
N GLU A 906 -3.99 22.95 12.44
CA GLU A 906 -3.86 24.38 12.69
C GLU A 906 -5.01 24.98 13.51
N PHE A 907 -6.05 24.22 13.82
CA PHE A 907 -7.27 24.71 14.48
C PHE A 907 -7.58 24.03 15.81
N TYR A 908 -7.26 22.74 15.94
CA TYR A 908 -7.63 21.94 17.11
C TYR A 908 -6.73 20.72 17.32
N VAL A 909 -6.80 20.18 18.51
CA VAL A 909 -6.42 18.78 18.81
C VAL A 909 -7.72 17.98 18.97
N GLU A 910 -7.75 16.80 18.37
CA GLU A 910 -8.88 15.88 18.43
C GLU A 910 -8.43 14.49 18.79
N ASP A 911 -9.09 13.91 19.79
CA ASP A 911 -8.95 12.52 20.18
C ASP A 911 -10.22 11.76 19.81
N ASN A 912 -10.06 10.70 19.03
CA ASN A 912 -11.15 9.86 18.57
C ASN A 912 -10.93 8.43 19.08
N ARG A 913 -11.92 7.89 19.80
CA ARG A 913 -11.94 6.53 20.31
C ARG A 913 -13.11 5.76 19.72
N SER A 914 -12.84 4.66 19.04
CA SER A 914 -13.89 3.79 18.50
C SER A 914 -13.91 2.43 19.19
N ASN A 915 -15.09 1.78 19.18
CA ASN A 915 -15.21 0.41 19.63
C ASN A 915 -14.35 -0.51 18.75
N VAL A 916 -13.85 -1.58 19.34
CA VAL A 916 -13.05 -2.61 18.68
C VAL A 916 -13.55 -3.98 19.12
N LEU A 917 -13.20 -5.00 18.35
CA LEU A 917 -13.50 -6.37 18.73
C LEU A 917 -12.67 -6.76 19.95
N GLY A 918 -13.31 -7.05 21.08
CA GLY A 918 -12.66 -7.56 22.29
C GLY A 918 -12.24 -9.02 22.18
N ARG A 919 -11.97 -9.65 23.32
CA ARG A 919 -11.51 -11.04 23.39
C ARG A 919 -12.52 -12.03 22.80
N TYR A 920 -12.03 -12.92 21.91
CA TYR A 920 -12.83 -14.03 21.38
C TYR A 920 -11.99 -15.30 21.19
N VAL A 921 -12.69 -16.43 21.10
CA VAL A 921 -12.09 -17.75 20.90
C VAL A 921 -12.69 -18.38 19.64
N LEU A 922 -11.85 -19.03 18.81
CA LEU A 922 -12.29 -19.78 17.63
C LEU A 922 -11.62 -21.16 17.57
N LEU A 923 -12.40 -22.16 17.27
CA LEU A 923 -11.90 -23.46 16.82
C LEU A 923 -11.94 -23.53 15.30
N ASN A 924 -10.77 -23.47 14.66
CA ASN A 924 -10.62 -23.42 13.22
C ASN A 924 -10.19 -24.78 12.65
N PHE A 925 -10.80 -25.14 11.54
CA PHE A 925 -10.34 -26.21 10.65
C PHE A 925 -9.84 -25.60 9.35
N THR A 926 -8.66 -26.04 8.88
CA THR A 926 -8.06 -25.63 7.60
C THR A 926 -7.66 -26.84 6.79
N TYR A 927 -8.03 -26.86 5.52
CA TYR A 927 -7.56 -27.83 4.54
C TYR A 927 -6.78 -27.14 3.42
N ARG A 928 -5.57 -27.64 3.14
CA ARG A 928 -4.68 -27.11 2.10
C ARG A 928 -4.58 -28.08 0.94
N LEU A 929 -4.87 -27.58 -0.24
CA LEU A 929 -4.65 -28.27 -1.49
C LEU A 929 -3.28 -27.87 -2.05
N ARG A 930 -2.43 -28.85 -2.34
CA ARG A 930 -1.11 -28.69 -2.95
C ARG A 930 -0.93 -29.78 -3.99
N ASN A 931 -1.24 -29.45 -5.24
CA ASN A 931 -1.06 -30.36 -6.37
C ASN A 931 -0.25 -29.61 -7.43
N PHE A 932 1.06 -29.71 -7.32
CA PHE A 932 1.99 -29.19 -8.33
C PHE A 932 2.21 -30.32 -9.34
N GLY A 933 2.08 -30.03 -10.65
CA GLY A 933 2.36 -30.98 -11.72
C GLY A 933 3.74 -31.64 -11.51
N ALA A 934 3.89 -32.91 -11.87
CA ALA A 934 5.14 -33.63 -11.72
C ALA A 934 6.26 -32.80 -12.40
N GLN A 935 7.33 -32.51 -11.66
CA GLN A 935 8.53 -31.90 -12.24
C GLN A 935 8.97 -32.76 -13.43
N ALA A 936 9.02 -32.17 -14.62
CA ALA A 936 9.71 -32.79 -15.72
C ALA A 936 11.14 -33.12 -15.24
N PRO A 937 11.63 -34.38 -15.45
CA PRO A 937 12.97 -34.74 -15.01
C PRO A 937 13.96 -33.72 -15.59
N ALA A 938 14.82 -33.18 -14.74
CA ALA A 938 15.85 -32.23 -15.14
C ALA A 938 16.62 -32.84 -16.32
N VAL A 939 16.51 -32.25 -17.50
CA VAL A 939 17.31 -32.63 -18.66
C VAL A 939 18.75 -32.40 -18.27
N PRO A 940 19.61 -33.42 -18.21
CA PRO A 940 21.01 -33.19 -17.88
C PRO A 940 21.61 -32.21 -18.92
N PRO A 941 22.48 -31.28 -18.50
CA PRO A 941 23.12 -30.36 -19.41
C PRO A 941 23.80 -31.16 -20.53
N ARG A 942 23.41 -30.89 -21.78
CA ARG A 942 24.14 -31.40 -22.94
C ARG A 942 25.54 -30.80 -22.87
N GLY A 943 26.56 -31.68 -22.77
CA GLY A 943 27.96 -31.39 -22.69
C GLY A 943 28.50 -30.57 -23.87
#